data_e817bdf463cb1ed4a3f13942df9d94f5
#
_entry.id   e817bdf463cb1ed4a3f13942df9d94f5
#
_cell.length_a   1.000
_cell.length_b   1.000
_cell.length_c   1.000
_cell.angle_alpha   90.00
_cell.angle_beta   90.00
_cell.angle_gamma   90.00
#
_symmetry.space_group_name_H-M   'P 1'
#
loop_
_entity.id
_entity.type
_entity.pdbx_description
1 polymer ?
#
loop_
_entity_poly.entity_id
_entity_poly.type
_entity_poly.pdbx_seq_one_letter_code
_entity_poly.pdbx_strand_id
1 'polypeptide(L)'
;MKRRAFCQFGLLAPLGLAAMPVLRAAAPRLAAIPDGKPHTFGFAQARFTLDGQPWQIRSGELHPLRIAKADWLHRIRMAKAMGLNTIALYLMWNALETAPGQFDLDSGERDFVGFIRLCQQEGLWVYLRPGPYVCAEWTLGGLPPYLLREANIRLRDRHDARYMAAVERYIGAIAPRIAPLMASAGGPVLMLQIENEYSMHGSDVGYLQALAALWRAHGVEGPFSLAEGLKDLRRRQAMLPGAALGLDGPDLHDLQAATAFAGQAPVWVSEGYPGWLTHWGEPQFARRDYAPLLRRIAAAGYSFNLYVVHGGTNFGLSAGANAEDDGSQFQPALTSYDYGAPIDEAGRATPAYFTLRKIIAAQADTPPPPLPAAPRRAKFAAVQATPVAALWDNLGPALQTDTPIDNQRLLGQDQGLVLYRRRIGAGQSLHLGQVHDYAVVHLDGRELDHVSRVRHPHLHSALQLRLPDAAQDTRDLEVLVDSFGHINFGPALGDRKGLLGPVRLDGQELHGWEVRGLALDADPTPLLRPLQAPPQRPGLFFATELTIDQPGDVHLDMRDWRKGYLWVNGRLLGRYWDIGPQQCLYCPGAWLRAGANQVLILDLHRLQPGLVRCADGLVPTPATQPVASLPSPQDRACT
;
A
#
# COMPACT_ATOMS: atom_id res chain seq x y z
N MET A 1 86.44 -37.42 33.61
CA MET A 1 86.49 -38.60 34.49
C MET A 1 85.23 -39.45 34.28
N LYS A 2 85.48 -40.69 33.85
CA LYS A 2 84.75 -41.95 34.09
C LYS A 2 83.22 -41.98 33.85
N ARG A 3 82.76 -42.63 32.73
CA ARG A 3 82.31 -44.09 32.72
C ARG A 3 80.84 -44.21 33.21
N ARG A 4 79.93 -44.94 32.66
CA ARG A 4 79.88 -46.12 31.79
C ARG A 4 78.47 -46.37 31.29
N ALA A 5 78.34 -47.00 30.12
CA ALA A 5 77.16 -47.57 29.48
C ALA A 5 76.37 -48.59 30.30
N PHE A 6 75.09 -48.77 29.99
CA PHE A 6 74.42 -50.05 29.94
C PHE A 6 73.28 -50.06 28.90
N CYS A 7 73.36 -51.01 27.98
CA CYS A 7 72.30 -51.38 27.06
C CYS A 7 71.23 -52.19 27.76
N GLN A 8 69.97 -52.01 27.46
CA GLN A 8 68.97 -53.07 27.52
C GLN A 8 67.97 -52.92 26.39
N PHE A 9 67.73 -54.03 25.70
CA PHE A 9 66.76 -54.28 24.64
C PHE A 9 65.34 -54.21 25.20
N GLY A 10 64.41 -53.59 24.43
CA GLY A 10 63.01 -53.62 24.74
C GLY A 10 62.16 -53.46 23.50
N LEU A 11 61.63 -54.53 22.99
CA LEU A 11 60.50 -54.83 22.12
C LEU A 11 59.81 -53.66 21.42
N LEU A 12 59.84 -53.66 20.09
CA LEU A 12 58.98 -52.94 19.17
C LEU A 12 57.55 -53.52 19.20
N ALA A 13 56.55 -52.76 19.66
CA ALA A 13 55.14 -53.03 19.43
C ALA A 13 54.68 -52.22 18.19
N PRO A 14 53.89 -52.78 17.26
CA PRO A 14 53.40 -52.03 16.11
C PRO A 14 52.31 -51.02 16.54
N LEU A 15 52.54 -49.72 16.34
CA LEU A 15 51.51 -48.71 16.42
C LEU A 15 50.50 -48.92 15.28
N GLY A 16 49.31 -49.37 15.61
CA GLY A 16 48.17 -49.39 14.73
C GLY A 16 47.78 -47.94 14.34
N LEU A 17 47.92 -47.61 13.07
CA LEU A 17 47.30 -46.40 12.50
C LEU A 17 45.78 -46.55 12.63
N ALA A 18 45.18 -45.90 13.63
CA ALA A 18 43.74 -45.67 13.66
C ALA A 18 43.39 -44.76 12.49
N ALA A 19 42.71 -45.28 11.47
CA ALA A 19 42.13 -44.49 10.39
C ALA A 19 41.11 -43.52 11.00
N MET A 20 41.43 -42.22 10.99
CA MET A 20 40.45 -41.19 11.28
C MET A 20 39.31 -41.31 10.26
N PRO A 21 38.03 -41.34 10.71
CA PRO A 21 36.93 -41.30 9.76
C PRO A 21 37.01 -39.98 8.98
N VAL A 22 37.24 -40.10 7.69
CA VAL A 22 37.07 -38.99 6.75
C VAL A 22 35.61 -38.58 6.87
N LEU A 23 35.35 -37.45 7.54
CA LEU A 23 34.05 -36.77 7.48
C LEU A 23 33.80 -36.47 5.98
N ARG A 24 33.03 -37.37 5.34
CA ARG A 24 32.45 -37.03 4.04
C ARG A 24 31.64 -35.76 4.24
N ALA A 25 32.10 -34.65 3.68
CA ALA A 25 31.28 -33.48 3.52
C ALA A 25 29.97 -33.95 2.90
N ALA A 26 28.87 -33.76 3.61
CA ALA A 26 27.56 -34.05 3.08
C ALA A 26 27.42 -33.27 1.78
N ALA A 27 27.02 -33.95 0.71
CA ALA A 27 26.74 -33.27 -0.55
C ALA A 27 25.81 -32.09 -0.27
N PRO A 28 26.03 -30.90 -0.87
CA PRO A 28 25.15 -29.77 -0.66
C PRO A 28 23.72 -30.22 -0.97
N ARG A 29 22.86 -30.29 0.03
CA ARG A 29 21.44 -30.51 -0.20
C ARG A 29 20.93 -29.31 -0.97
N LEU A 30 20.37 -29.55 -2.16
CA LEU A 30 19.62 -28.53 -2.88
C LEU A 30 18.57 -27.94 -1.93
N ALA A 31 18.55 -26.62 -1.82
CA ALA A 31 17.54 -25.94 -1.01
C ALA A 31 16.14 -26.39 -1.43
N ALA A 32 15.29 -26.71 -0.47
CA ALA A 32 13.92 -27.13 -0.75
C ALA A 32 13.18 -26.00 -1.49
N ILE A 33 12.54 -26.35 -2.60
CA ILE A 33 11.71 -25.45 -3.42
C ILE A 33 10.27 -25.98 -3.39
N PRO A 34 9.26 -25.15 -3.67
CA PRO A 34 7.87 -25.59 -3.75
C PRO A 34 7.63 -26.42 -5.03
N ASP A 35 7.96 -27.69 -4.98
CA ASP A 35 7.99 -28.64 -6.12
C ASP A 35 6.63 -29.27 -6.46
N GLY A 36 5.57 -28.83 -5.79
CA GLY A 36 4.21 -29.37 -5.94
C GLY A 36 3.88 -30.53 -5.03
N LYS A 37 4.82 -30.99 -4.21
CA LYS A 37 4.61 -32.02 -3.19
C LYS A 37 4.37 -31.39 -1.82
N PRO A 38 3.67 -32.12 -0.92
CA PRO A 38 3.53 -31.67 0.45
C PRO A 38 4.88 -31.51 1.16
N HIS A 39 5.06 -30.36 1.83
CA HIS A 39 6.20 -30.04 2.67
C HIS A 39 5.74 -29.68 4.08
N THR A 40 6.57 -29.97 5.07
CA THR A 40 6.30 -29.61 6.46
C THR A 40 7.06 -28.34 6.83
N PHE A 41 6.34 -27.21 6.92
CA PHE A 41 6.91 -25.97 7.46
C PHE A 41 6.44 -25.78 8.90
N GLY A 42 7.34 -25.39 9.80
CA GLY A 42 7.02 -25.23 11.21
C GLY A 42 8.13 -24.56 12.02
N PHE A 43 8.06 -24.73 13.34
CA PHE A 43 8.96 -24.08 14.30
C PHE A 43 9.61 -25.12 15.20
N ALA A 44 10.91 -25.03 15.41
CA ALA A 44 11.65 -25.80 16.37
C ALA A 44 12.79 -24.98 16.99
N GLN A 45 12.94 -25.02 18.32
CA GLN A 45 14.00 -24.31 19.04
C GLN A 45 14.08 -22.82 18.68
N ALA A 46 12.93 -22.14 18.65
CA ALA A 46 12.78 -20.73 18.27
C ALA A 46 13.29 -20.40 16.84
N ARG A 47 13.28 -21.38 15.93
CA ARG A 47 13.70 -21.22 14.52
C ARG A 47 12.65 -21.79 13.59
N PHE A 48 12.60 -21.24 12.38
CA PHE A 48 11.83 -21.86 11.29
C PHE A 48 12.48 -23.15 10.82
N THR A 49 11.65 -24.12 10.47
CA THR A 49 12.07 -25.39 9.88
C THR A 49 11.25 -25.70 8.63
N LEU A 50 11.91 -26.28 7.63
CA LEU A 50 11.28 -26.84 6.44
C LEU A 50 11.75 -28.30 6.30
N ASP A 51 10.79 -29.24 6.27
CA ASP A 51 11.03 -30.67 6.26
C ASP A 51 11.99 -31.12 7.39
N GLY A 52 11.78 -30.56 8.59
CA GLY A 52 12.56 -30.84 9.78
C GLY A 52 13.98 -30.27 9.79
N GLN A 53 14.37 -29.48 8.77
CA GLN A 53 15.68 -28.85 8.71
C GLN A 53 15.55 -27.36 9.02
N PRO A 54 16.52 -26.72 9.68
CA PRO A 54 16.55 -25.27 9.88
C PRO A 54 16.38 -24.53 8.54
N TRP A 55 15.50 -23.53 8.53
CA TRP A 55 15.18 -22.76 7.34
C TRP A 55 15.27 -21.26 7.61
N GLN A 56 15.96 -20.51 6.76
CA GLN A 56 16.00 -19.06 6.80
C GLN A 56 15.08 -18.48 5.72
N ILE A 57 14.05 -17.75 6.12
CA ILE A 57 13.22 -16.99 5.21
C ILE A 57 14.00 -15.73 4.77
N ARG A 58 14.21 -15.59 3.47
CA ARG A 58 14.73 -14.39 2.82
C ARG A 58 13.64 -13.89 1.88
N SER A 59 12.76 -13.06 2.42
CA SER A 59 11.55 -12.60 1.75
C SER A 59 11.66 -11.17 1.25
N GLY A 60 10.88 -10.86 0.22
CA GLY A 60 10.61 -9.50 -0.23
C GLY A 60 9.15 -9.35 -0.62
N GLU A 61 8.56 -8.23 -0.26
CA GLU A 61 7.14 -7.98 -0.43
C GLU A 61 6.84 -7.39 -1.80
N LEU A 62 5.85 -7.99 -2.47
CA LEU A 62 5.25 -7.59 -3.73
C LEU A 62 3.73 -7.53 -3.57
N HIS A 63 3.10 -6.43 -3.95
CA HIS A 63 1.65 -6.28 -3.87
C HIS A 63 1.02 -6.47 -5.27
N PRO A 64 0.36 -7.59 -5.59
CA PRO A 64 -0.22 -7.84 -6.91
C PRO A 64 -1.11 -6.71 -7.41
N LEU A 65 -1.91 -6.11 -6.52
CA LEU A 65 -2.83 -5.01 -6.85
C LEU A 65 -2.12 -3.68 -7.22
N ARG A 66 -0.82 -3.55 -6.91
CA ARG A 66 0.03 -2.40 -7.27
C ARG A 66 0.88 -2.63 -8.52
N ILE A 67 0.73 -3.78 -9.17
CA ILE A 67 1.52 -4.22 -10.31
C ILE A 67 0.57 -4.71 -11.39
N ALA A 68 0.66 -4.18 -12.61
CA ALA A 68 -0.13 -4.70 -13.72
C ALA A 68 0.12 -6.22 -13.89
N LYS A 69 -0.94 -7.01 -14.05
CA LYS A 69 -0.87 -8.48 -14.07
C LYS A 69 0.18 -9.03 -15.06
N ALA A 70 0.34 -8.39 -16.21
CA ALA A 70 1.33 -8.78 -17.21
C ALA A 70 2.79 -8.63 -16.72
N ASP A 71 3.02 -7.80 -15.71
CA ASP A 71 4.35 -7.53 -15.16
C ASP A 71 4.70 -8.39 -13.94
N TRP A 72 3.77 -9.17 -13.40
CA TRP A 72 3.96 -9.98 -12.20
C TRP A 72 5.17 -10.91 -12.31
N LEU A 73 5.27 -11.65 -13.42
CA LEU A 73 6.36 -12.59 -13.63
C LEU A 73 7.72 -11.89 -13.62
N HIS A 74 7.79 -10.70 -14.23
CA HIS A 74 9.03 -9.91 -14.23
C HIS A 74 9.43 -9.50 -12.80
N ARG A 75 8.50 -8.98 -12.00
CA ARG A 75 8.77 -8.55 -10.61
C ARG A 75 9.17 -9.73 -9.72
N ILE A 76 8.51 -10.88 -9.85
CA ILE A 76 8.87 -12.14 -9.16
C ILE A 76 10.29 -12.57 -9.52
N ARG A 77 10.65 -12.55 -10.80
CA ARG A 77 12.01 -12.87 -11.27
C ARG A 77 13.07 -11.88 -10.79
N MET A 78 12.74 -10.60 -10.70
CA MET A 78 13.62 -9.59 -10.12
C MET A 78 13.90 -9.89 -8.64
N ALA A 79 12.89 -10.24 -7.86
CA ALA A 79 13.03 -10.63 -6.46
C ALA A 79 13.88 -11.91 -6.32
N LYS A 80 13.64 -12.93 -7.15
CA LYS A 80 14.45 -14.15 -7.22
C LYS A 80 15.91 -13.85 -7.57
N ALA A 81 16.15 -12.99 -8.56
CA ALA A 81 17.49 -12.58 -8.96
C ALA A 81 18.22 -11.78 -7.87
N MET A 82 17.51 -11.19 -6.90
CA MET A 82 18.11 -10.58 -5.71
C MET A 82 18.64 -11.62 -4.71
N GLY A 83 18.24 -12.90 -4.82
CA GLY A 83 18.60 -13.99 -3.91
C GLY A 83 17.55 -14.30 -2.85
N LEU A 84 16.35 -13.75 -3.01
CA LEU A 84 15.21 -14.08 -2.16
C LEU A 84 14.72 -15.51 -2.46
N ASN A 85 14.21 -16.18 -1.44
CA ASN A 85 13.61 -17.52 -1.55
C ASN A 85 12.10 -17.53 -1.26
N THR A 86 11.57 -16.39 -0.84
CA THR A 86 10.17 -16.21 -0.45
C THR A 86 9.66 -14.87 -0.96
N ILE A 87 8.40 -14.85 -1.39
CA ILE A 87 7.65 -13.61 -1.69
C ILE A 87 6.61 -13.41 -0.61
N ALA A 88 6.56 -12.22 -0.01
CA ALA A 88 5.45 -11.80 0.83
C ALA A 88 4.43 -11.02 0.01
N LEU A 89 3.15 -11.15 0.34
CA LEU A 89 2.09 -10.35 -0.26
C LEU A 89 0.91 -10.15 0.68
N TYR A 90 0.33 -8.95 0.63
CA TYR A 90 -0.95 -8.65 1.25
C TYR A 90 -2.13 -9.00 0.34
N LEU A 91 -3.26 -9.35 0.97
CA LEU A 91 -4.59 -9.34 0.32
C LEU A 91 -5.37 -8.16 0.88
N MET A 92 -5.67 -7.18 0.03
CA MET A 92 -6.46 -6.00 0.40
C MET A 92 -7.95 -6.37 0.28
N TRP A 93 -8.60 -6.60 1.42
CA TRP A 93 -9.99 -7.08 1.47
C TRP A 93 -10.94 -6.21 0.65
N ASN A 94 -10.86 -4.87 0.76
CA ASN A 94 -11.71 -3.93 0.02
C ASN A 94 -11.55 -3.98 -1.51
N ALA A 95 -10.43 -4.50 -2.01
CA ALA A 95 -10.24 -4.71 -3.43
C ALA A 95 -10.84 -6.04 -3.92
N LEU A 96 -10.98 -7.01 -3.02
CA LEU A 96 -11.50 -8.35 -3.30
C LEU A 96 -13.01 -8.46 -3.10
N GLU A 97 -13.58 -7.75 -2.11
CA GLU A 97 -15.02 -7.65 -1.86
C GLU A 97 -15.52 -6.28 -2.34
N THR A 98 -16.02 -6.21 -3.57
CA THR A 98 -16.43 -4.97 -4.24
C THR A 98 -17.75 -4.40 -3.70
N ALA A 99 -18.60 -5.25 -3.13
CA ALA A 99 -19.79 -4.90 -2.37
C ALA A 99 -20.06 -6.01 -1.34
N PRO A 100 -20.85 -5.76 -0.27
CA PRO A 100 -21.10 -6.76 0.77
C PRO A 100 -21.50 -8.12 0.22
N GLY A 101 -20.65 -9.14 0.39
CA GLY A 101 -20.84 -10.50 -0.11
C GLY A 101 -20.54 -10.72 -1.60
N GLN A 102 -20.09 -9.70 -2.32
CA GLN A 102 -19.74 -9.80 -3.73
C GLN A 102 -18.22 -9.79 -3.88
N PHE A 103 -17.64 -10.96 -4.13
CA PHE A 103 -16.20 -11.15 -4.26
C PHE A 103 -15.79 -11.28 -5.72
N ASP A 104 -14.71 -10.58 -6.07
CA ASP A 104 -13.95 -10.80 -7.30
C ASP A 104 -12.54 -11.26 -6.92
N LEU A 105 -12.27 -12.53 -7.10
CA LEU A 105 -11.03 -13.18 -6.67
C LEU A 105 -10.17 -13.65 -7.85
N ASP A 106 -10.61 -13.43 -9.08
CA ASP A 106 -10.05 -14.05 -10.28
C ASP A 106 -9.72 -13.03 -11.39
N SER A 107 -10.33 -11.84 -11.39
CA SER A 107 -10.15 -10.90 -12.50
C SER A 107 -8.94 -9.97 -12.31
N GLY A 108 -8.16 -9.77 -13.37
CA GLY A 108 -7.06 -8.82 -13.43
C GLY A 108 -6.06 -9.01 -12.29
N GLU A 109 -5.75 -7.92 -11.62
CA GLU A 109 -4.81 -7.87 -10.50
C GLU A 109 -5.35 -8.48 -9.19
N ARG A 110 -6.65 -8.86 -9.14
CA ARG A 110 -7.29 -9.55 -8.00
C ARG A 110 -7.03 -11.05 -7.97
N ASP A 111 -6.52 -11.63 -9.06
CA ASP A 111 -6.17 -13.06 -9.16
C ASP A 111 -4.94 -13.40 -8.30
N PHE A 112 -5.10 -13.32 -6.97
CA PHE A 112 -4.02 -13.64 -6.06
C PHE A 112 -3.57 -15.11 -6.13
N VAL A 113 -4.48 -16.02 -6.49
CA VAL A 113 -4.14 -17.44 -6.71
C VAL A 113 -3.17 -17.59 -7.88
N GLY A 114 -3.45 -16.92 -9.00
CA GLY A 114 -2.56 -16.87 -10.15
C GLY A 114 -1.18 -16.32 -9.80
N PHE A 115 -1.13 -15.24 -9.00
CA PHE A 115 0.14 -14.68 -8.52
C PHE A 115 0.93 -15.67 -7.65
N ILE A 116 0.27 -16.33 -6.70
CA ILE A 116 0.90 -17.35 -5.82
C ILE A 116 1.41 -18.53 -6.65
N ARG A 117 0.66 -18.97 -7.66
CA ARG A 117 1.09 -20.04 -8.58
C ARG A 117 2.29 -19.63 -9.43
N LEU A 118 2.40 -18.37 -9.85
CA LEU A 118 3.60 -17.86 -10.53
C LEU A 118 4.83 -17.91 -9.60
N CYS A 119 4.69 -17.57 -8.33
CA CYS A 119 5.77 -17.72 -7.35
C CYS A 119 6.22 -19.20 -7.25
N GLN A 120 5.27 -20.15 -7.19
CA GLN A 120 5.56 -21.59 -7.18
C GLN A 120 6.32 -22.03 -8.44
N GLN A 121 5.86 -21.62 -9.62
CA GLN A 121 6.50 -21.94 -10.90
C GLN A 121 7.95 -21.42 -10.97
N GLU A 122 8.20 -20.27 -10.37
CA GLU A 122 9.55 -19.70 -10.27
C GLU A 122 10.37 -20.32 -9.11
N GLY A 123 9.83 -21.28 -8.36
CA GLY A 123 10.52 -21.96 -7.26
C GLY A 123 10.67 -21.10 -6.01
N LEU A 124 9.76 -20.15 -5.78
CA LEU A 124 9.73 -19.27 -4.61
C LEU A 124 8.58 -19.65 -3.66
N TRP A 125 8.89 -19.68 -2.38
CA TRP A 125 7.89 -19.83 -1.33
C TRP A 125 7.08 -18.54 -1.16
N VAL A 126 5.99 -18.61 -0.40
CA VAL A 126 5.11 -17.47 -0.15
C VAL A 126 4.87 -17.30 1.34
N TYR A 127 4.98 -16.06 1.81
CA TYR A 127 4.46 -15.59 3.09
C TYR A 127 3.20 -14.78 2.82
N LEU A 128 2.03 -15.32 3.18
CA LEU A 128 0.75 -14.70 2.89
C LEU A 128 0.26 -13.84 4.05
N ARG A 129 -0.12 -12.60 3.76
CA ARG A 129 -0.58 -11.61 4.73
C ARG A 129 -2.02 -11.17 4.40
N PRO A 130 -3.04 -12.03 4.72
CA PRO A 130 -4.42 -11.84 4.26
C PRO A 130 -5.25 -10.88 5.11
N GLY A 131 -4.71 -10.30 6.16
CA GLY A 131 -5.42 -9.39 7.05
C GLY A 131 -6.28 -10.10 8.13
N PRO A 132 -7.49 -9.57 8.42
CA PRO A 132 -8.41 -8.68 7.65
C PRO A 132 -7.96 -7.23 7.46
N TYR A 133 -7.20 -6.67 8.38
CA TYR A 133 -6.56 -5.38 8.26
C TYR A 133 -5.08 -5.57 7.89
N VAL A 134 -4.58 -4.75 6.94
CA VAL A 134 -3.22 -4.88 6.40
C VAL A 134 -2.39 -3.59 6.45
N CYS A 135 -2.95 -2.45 6.83
CA CYS A 135 -2.30 -1.13 6.75
C CYS A 135 -1.87 -0.77 5.31
N ALA A 136 -0.62 -1.02 4.97
CA ALA A 136 -0.04 -0.97 3.63
C ALA A 136 -0.16 0.37 2.90
N GLU A 137 -0.39 1.49 3.60
CA GLU A 137 -0.74 2.79 3.00
C GLU A 137 -1.84 2.66 1.93
N TRP A 138 -2.71 1.67 2.13
CA TRP A 138 -3.88 1.39 1.32
C TRP A 138 -5.14 1.92 2.03
N THR A 139 -6.07 2.47 1.25
CA THR A 139 -7.27 3.10 1.82
C THR A 139 -7.95 2.20 2.87
N LEU A 140 -8.25 2.76 4.05
CA LEU A 140 -8.82 2.10 5.23
C LEU A 140 -8.02 0.87 5.70
N GLY A 141 -6.71 0.80 5.38
CA GLY A 141 -5.87 -0.35 5.71
C GLY A 141 -6.37 -1.67 5.11
N GLY A 142 -7.02 -1.60 3.96
CA GLY A 142 -7.58 -2.74 3.23
C GLY A 142 -8.99 -3.15 3.68
N LEU A 143 -9.54 -2.59 4.76
CA LEU A 143 -10.91 -2.87 5.20
C LEU A 143 -11.93 -2.28 4.21
N PRO A 144 -13.10 -2.93 3.98
CA PRO A 144 -14.11 -2.39 3.10
C PRO A 144 -14.80 -1.13 3.65
N PRO A 145 -14.84 -0.02 2.90
CA PRO A 145 -15.45 1.22 3.37
C PRO A 145 -16.96 1.13 3.63
N TYR A 146 -17.66 0.17 3.02
CA TYR A 146 -19.08 -0.04 3.31
C TYR A 146 -19.36 -0.36 4.80
N LEU A 147 -18.35 -0.85 5.54
CA LEU A 147 -18.46 -1.03 6.99
C LEU A 147 -18.77 0.29 7.70
N LEU A 148 -18.28 1.40 7.18
CA LEU A 148 -18.51 2.74 7.73
C LEU A 148 -19.94 3.26 7.51
N ARG A 149 -20.82 2.55 6.76
CA ARG A 149 -22.25 2.86 6.70
C ARG A 149 -22.90 2.75 8.07
N GLU A 150 -22.40 1.83 8.89
CA GLU A 150 -22.82 1.69 10.27
C GLU A 150 -22.22 2.83 11.14
N ALA A 151 -23.10 3.62 11.78
CA ALA A 151 -22.68 4.84 12.47
C ALA A 151 -21.61 4.61 13.56
N ASN A 152 -21.74 3.52 14.32
CA ASN A 152 -20.93 3.22 15.49
C ASN A 152 -20.25 1.85 15.36
N ILE A 153 -19.79 1.48 14.17
CA ILE A 153 -19.05 0.24 13.99
C ILE A 153 -17.70 0.34 14.68
N ARG A 154 -17.31 -0.73 15.36
CA ARG A 154 -15.98 -0.87 15.94
C ARG A 154 -15.18 -1.82 15.08
N LEU A 155 -14.28 -1.24 14.27
CA LEU A 155 -13.35 -1.97 13.44
C LEU A 155 -12.29 -2.66 14.31
N ARG A 156 -11.82 -3.83 13.91
CA ARG A 156 -10.77 -4.61 14.60
C ARG A 156 -11.13 -4.93 16.07
N ASP A 157 -12.43 -5.15 16.33
CA ASP A 157 -12.97 -5.46 17.66
C ASP A 157 -13.92 -6.68 17.59
N ARG A 158 -13.56 -7.77 18.29
CA ARG A 158 -14.39 -8.99 18.34
C ARG A 158 -15.76 -8.81 19.00
N HIS A 159 -15.94 -7.76 19.76
CA HIS A 159 -17.20 -7.49 20.44
C HIS A 159 -18.22 -6.73 19.55
N ASP A 160 -17.82 -6.30 18.35
CA ASP A 160 -18.76 -5.85 17.32
C ASP A 160 -19.13 -7.02 16.40
N ALA A 161 -20.30 -7.59 16.64
CA ALA A 161 -20.78 -8.75 15.89
C ALA A 161 -20.94 -8.46 14.39
N ARG A 162 -21.20 -7.20 13.99
CA ARG A 162 -21.33 -6.79 12.59
C ARG A 162 -19.97 -6.86 11.88
N TYR A 163 -18.93 -6.36 12.55
CA TYR A 163 -17.55 -6.45 12.04
C TYR A 163 -17.11 -7.90 11.93
N MET A 164 -17.29 -8.71 12.98
CA MET A 164 -16.88 -10.13 12.98
C MET A 164 -17.65 -10.97 11.96
N ALA A 165 -18.92 -10.71 11.73
CA ALA A 165 -19.68 -11.38 10.66
C ALA A 165 -19.16 -11.04 9.27
N ALA A 166 -18.71 -9.81 9.04
CA ALA A 166 -18.06 -9.42 7.79
C ALA A 166 -16.68 -10.09 7.64
N VAL A 167 -15.88 -10.17 8.70
CA VAL A 167 -14.59 -10.88 8.72
C VAL A 167 -14.77 -12.37 8.42
N GLU A 168 -15.75 -13.04 9.04
CA GLU A 168 -16.04 -14.44 8.79
C GLU A 168 -16.42 -14.68 7.32
N ARG A 169 -17.26 -13.81 6.74
CA ARG A 169 -17.62 -13.87 5.32
C ARG A 169 -16.40 -13.72 4.42
N TYR A 170 -15.51 -12.77 4.74
CA TYR A 170 -14.25 -12.56 4.00
C TYR A 170 -13.35 -13.79 4.06
N ILE A 171 -13.02 -14.28 5.27
CA ILE A 171 -12.20 -15.47 5.45
C ILE A 171 -12.84 -16.69 4.78
N GLY A 172 -14.15 -16.86 4.95
CA GLY A 172 -14.90 -17.95 4.31
C GLY A 172 -14.85 -17.93 2.77
N ALA A 173 -14.74 -16.73 2.15
CA ALA A 173 -14.61 -16.61 0.71
C ALA A 173 -13.20 -16.93 0.19
N ILE A 174 -12.14 -16.53 0.91
CA ILE A 174 -10.76 -16.69 0.44
C ILE A 174 -10.08 -17.98 0.92
N ALA A 175 -10.41 -18.49 2.10
CA ALA A 175 -9.75 -19.65 2.68
C ALA A 175 -9.83 -20.92 1.82
N PRO A 176 -10.96 -21.25 1.15
CA PRO A 176 -11.03 -22.40 0.23
C PRO A 176 -10.07 -22.31 -0.96
N ARG A 177 -9.69 -21.07 -1.35
CA ARG A 177 -8.68 -20.82 -2.39
C ARG A 177 -7.25 -20.94 -1.87
N ILE A 178 -7.03 -20.65 -0.57
CA ILE A 178 -5.72 -20.64 0.08
C ILE A 178 -5.34 -22.02 0.60
N ALA A 179 -6.26 -22.80 1.17
CA ALA A 179 -5.97 -24.09 1.76
C ALA A 179 -5.21 -25.04 0.81
N PRO A 180 -5.56 -25.17 -0.50
CA PRO A 180 -4.79 -25.99 -1.45
C PRO A 180 -3.42 -25.41 -1.81
N LEU A 181 -3.15 -24.16 -1.44
CA LEU A 181 -1.87 -23.48 -1.70
C LEU A 181 -0.90 -23.57 -0.52
N MET A 182 -1.32 -24.12 0.62
CA MET A 182 -0.43 -24.33 1.77
C MET A 182 0.67 -25.34 1.44
N ALA A 183 1.86 -25.16 1.99
CA ALA A 183 2.99 -26.06 1.81
C ALA A 183 2.64 -27.53 2.18
N SER A 184 1.85 -27.72 3.22
CA SER A 184 1.33 -29.04 3.65
C SER A 184 0.42 -29.71 2.61
N ALA A 185 -0.15 -28.95 1.68
CA ALA A 185 -0.98 -29.43 0.57
C ALA A 185 -0.24 -29.44 -0.78
N GLY A 186 1.07 -29.16 -0.79
CA GLY A 186 1.89 -29.10 -2.02
C GLY A 186 1.93 -27.72 -2.69
N GLY A 187 1.33 -26.70 -2.08
CA GLY A 187 1.43 -25.31 -2.54
C GLY A 187 2.70 -24.61 -2.04
N PRO A 188 2.91 -23.34 -2.40
CA PRO A 188 4.08 -22.58 -2.01
C PRO A 188 3.92 -21.81 -0.70
N VAL A 189 2.72 -21.74 -0.09
CA VAL A 189 2.45 -20.90 1.09
C VAL A 189 3.00 -21.55 2.35
N LEU A 190 4.03 -20.94 2.95
CA LEU A 190 4.66 -21.42 4.19
C LEU A 190 3.81 -21.14 5.41
N MET A 191 3.33 -19.91 5.56
CA MET A 191 2.55 -19.47 6.72
C MET A 191 1.67 -18.28 6.37
N LEU A 192 0.65 -18.04 7.22
CA LEU A 192 -0.22 -16.88 7.15
C LEU A 192 0.07 -15.90 8.31
N GLN A 193 0.05 -14.60 8.02
CA GLN A 193 -0.03 -13.58 9.05
C GLN A 193 -1.48 -13.43 9.53
N ILE A 194 -1.66 -13.28 10.82
CA ILE A 194 -2.93 -12.93 11.45
C ILE A 194 -2.91 -11.45 11.79
N GLU A 195 -3.84 -10.66 11.20
CA GLU A 195 -3.93 -9.22 11.44
C GLU A 195 -2.68 -8.44 10.97
N ASN A 196 -2.49 -7.21 11.39
CA ASN A 196 -1.27 -6.43 11.21
C ASN A 196 -1.15 -5.36 12.28
N GLU A 197 -0.01 -5.31 12.97
CA GLU A 197 0.29 -4.33 14.02
C GLU A 197 -0.87 -4.14 15.01
N TYR A 198 -1.48 -5.25 15.44
CA TYR A 198 -2.65 -5.17 16.32
C TYR A 198 -2.34 -4.51 17.66
N SER A 199 -1.12 -4.68 18.17
CA SER A 199 -0.67 -4.01 19.39
C SER A 199 -0.66 -2.48 19.29
N MET A 200 -0.63 -1.88 18.08
CA MET A 200 -0.85 -0.44 17.90
C MET A 200 -2.30 -0.05 18.14
N HIS A 201 -3.24 -0.94 17.82
CA HIS A 201 -4.68 -0.69 17.90
C HIS A 201 -5.31 -1.16 19.21
N GLY A 202 -5.00 -2.38 19.63
CA GLY A 202 -5.68 -3.06 20.76
C GLY A 202 -4.79 -3.96 21.59
N SER A 203 -5.38 -4.56 22.63
CA SER A 203 -4.73 -5.53 23.52
C SER A 203 -5.55 -6.82 23.70
N ASP A 204 -6.62 -7.00 22.91
CA ASP A 204 -7.51 -8.14 23.03
C ASP A 204 -6.95 -9.38 22.31
N VAL A 205 -6.18 -10.19 23.04
CA VAL A 205 -5.67 -11.49 22.53
C VAL A 205 -6.81 -12.39 22.03
N GLY A 206 -8.01 -12.29 22.61
CA GLY A 206 -9.17 -13.05 22.16
C GLY A 206 -9.62 -12.70 20.74
N TYR A 207 -9.37 -11.48 20.27
CA TYR A 207 -9.59 -11.11 18.87
C TYR A 207 -8.65 -11.86 17.93
N LEU A 208 -7.34 -11.89 18.22
CA LEU A 208 -6.36 -12.64 17.42
C LEU A 208 -6.65 -14.15 17.43
N GLN A 209 -7.08 -14.69 18.59
CA GLN A 209 -7.49 -16.09 18.71
C GLN A 209 -8.74 -16.39 17.88
N ALA A 210 -9.73 -15.49 17.86
CA ALA A 210 -10.94 -15.62 17.06
C ALA A 210 -10.60 -15.64 15.55
N LEU A 211 -9.70 -14.77 15.08
CA LEU A 211 -9.23 -14.78 13.69
C LEU A 211 -8.54 -16.12 13.35
N ALA A 212 -7.61 -16.57 14.18
CA ALA A 212 -6.94 -17.85 13.96
C ALA A 212 -7.91 -19.05 13.97
N ALA A 213 -8.94 -18.99 14.81
CA ALA A 213 -10.01 -20.02 14.86
C ALA A 213 -10.84 -20.03 13.56
N LEU A 214 -11.17 -18.85 13.01
CA LEU A 214 -11.87 -18.74 11.73
C LEU A 214 -11.05 -19.37 10.59
N TRP A 215 -9.75 -19.09 10.50
CA TRP A 215 -8.89 -19.70 9.51
C TRP A 215 -8.88 -21.24 9.62
N ARG A 216 -8.76 -21.79 10.84
CA ARG A 216 -8.80 -23.24 11.07
C ARG A 216 -10.16 -23.84 10.71
N ALA A 217 -11.26 -23.18 11.08
CA ALA A 217 -12.61 -23.59 10.73
C ALA A 217 -12.83 -23.71 9.22
N HIS A 218 -12.09 -22.93 8.43
CA HIS A 218 -12.12 -22.95 6.97
C HIS A 218 -10.96 -23.74 6.33
N GLY A 219 -10.29 -24.61 7.09
CA GLY A 219 -9.32 -25.59 6.57
C GLY A 219 -7.87 -25.09 6.45
N VAL A 220 -7.52 -23.98 7.09
CA VAL A 220 -6.13 -23.47 7.16
C VAL A 220 -5.61 -23.59 8.57
N GLU A 221 -4.87 -24.67 8.85
CA GLU A 221 -4.35 -24.97 10.20
C GLU A 221 -3.17 -24.10 10.65
N GLY A 222 -2.55 -23.38 9.75
CA GLY A 222 -1.33 -22.60 9.97
C GLY A 222 -0.12 -23.29 9.34
N PRO A 223 1.12 -22.93 9.76
CA PRO A 223 1.45 -22.08 10.90
C PRO A 223 1.10 -20.61 10.68
N PHE A 224 0.97 -19.88 11.80
CA PHE A 224 0.63 -18.45 11.80
C PHE A 224 1.80 -17.59 12.26
N SER A 225 1.78 -16.33 11.85
CA SER A 225 2.72 -15.27 12.22
C SER A 225 1.96 -14.02 12.66
N LEU A 226 2.60 -13.19 13.47
CA LEU A 226 2.22 -11.80 13.72
C LEU A 226 3.25 -10.87 13.08
N ALA A 227 2.89 -9.60 12.90
CA ALA A 227 3.77 -8.49 12.58
C ALA A 227 3.45 -7.35 13.54
N GLU A 228 4.43 -6.93 14.36
CA GLU A 228 4.18 -6.04 15.49
C GLU A 228 5.34 -5.06 15.72
N GLY A 229 5.02 -3.83 16.14
CA GLY A 229 6.00 -2.92 16.71
C GLY A 229 6.39 -3.35 18.13
N LEU A 230 7.69 -3.54 18.42
CA LEU A 230 8.13 -3.99 19.74
C LEU A 230 7.68 -3.08 20.90
N LYS A 231 7.67 -1.76 20.69
CA LYS A 231 7.23 -0.76 21.68
C LYS A 231 5.78 -1.01 22.10
N ASP A 232 4.91 -1.21 21.13
CA ASP A 232 3.47 -1.40 21.37
C ASP A 232 3.18 -2.80 21.90
N LEU A 233 3.91 -3.79 21.43
CA LEU A 233 3.85 -5.14 21.99
C LEU A 233 4.22 -5.15 23.47
N ARG A 234 5.26 -4.43 23.89
CA ARG A 234 5.61 -4.27 25.32
C ARG A 234 4.50 -3.63 26.13
N ARG A 235 3.79 -2.67 25.57
CA ARG A 235 2.71 -1.95 26.23
C ARG A 235 1.42 -2.75 26.34
N ARG A 236 1.04 -3.48 25.27
CA ARG A 236 -0.29 -4.09 25.15
C ARG A 236 -0.28 -5.62 25.18
N GLN A 237 0.85 -6.24 24.96
CA GLN A 237 1.08 -7.70 25.03
C GLN A 237 0.09 -8.54 24.21
N ALA A 238 -0.36 -8.02 23.06
CA ALA A 238 -1.30 -8.72 22.19
C ALA A 238 -0.57 -9.79 21.36
N MET A 239 -0.28 -10.92 21.98
CA MET A 239 0.40 -12.08 21.36
C MET A 239 -0.57 -13.22 21.10
N LEU A 240 -0.55 -13.76 19.87
CA LEU A 240 -1.21 -15.02 19.53
C LEU A 240 -0.30 -16.19 19.96
N PRO A 241 -0.74 -17.03 20.93
CA PRO A 241 0.09 -18.16 21.36
C PRO A 241 0.46 -19.11 20.23
N GLY A 242 1.74 -19.46 20.11
CA GLY A 242 2.26 -20.39 19.09
C GLY A 242 2.46 -19.79 17.70
N ALA A 243 2.17 -18.52 17.49
CA ALA A 243 2.51 -17.81 16.25
C ALA A 243 3.98 -17.36 16.25
N ALA A 244 4.61 -17.30 15.08
CA ALA A 244 5.90 -16.65 14.92
C ALA A 244 5.75 -15.15 15.18
N LEU A 245 6.71 -14.54 15.87
CA LEU A 245 6.71 -13.12 16.16
C LEU A 245 7.55 -12.37 15.12
N GLY A 246 6.90 -11.76 14.15
CA GLY A 246 7.49 -10.77 13.26
C GLY A 246 7.58 -9.42 13.95
N LEU A 247 8.69 -8.72 13.74
CA LEU A 247 8.86 -7.34 14.16
C LEU A 247 8.98 -6.41 12.95
N ASP A 248 8.41 -5.22 13.10
CA ASP A 248 8.37 -4.19 12.09
C ASP A 248 9.42 -3.11 12.40
N GLY A 249 10.38 -2.95 11.47
CA GLY A 249 11.50 -2.04 11.60
C GLY A 249 12.52 -2.30 12.71
N PRO A 250 12.74 -3.57 13.20
CA PRO A 250 13.58 -3.82 14.34
C PRO A 250 15.08 -3.69 14.01
N ASP A 251 15.86 -3.38 15.00
CA ASP A 251 17.29 -3.65 15.00
C ASP A 251 17.62 -5.00 15.67
N LEU A 252 18.91 -5.33 15.82
CA LEU A 252 19.31 -6.60 16.47
C LEU A 252 18.98 -6.66 17.97
N HIS A 253 19.01 -5.54 18.64
CA HIS A 253 18.65 -5.47 20.06
C HIS A 253 17.14 -5.72 20.24
N ASP A 254 16.31 -5.17 19.36
CA ASP A 254 14.87 -5.39 19.38
C ASP A 254 14.52 -6.86 19.14
N LEU A 255 15.17 -7.50 18.14
CA LEU A 255 14.98 -8.93 17.86
C LEU A 255 15.35 -9.80 19.06
N GLN A 256 16.44 -9.49 19.76
CA GLN A 256 16.83 -10.20 20.98
C GLN A 256 15.84 -9.96 22.12
N ALA A 257 15.42 -8.71 22.33
CA ALA A 257 14.48 -8.36 23.39
C ALA A 257 13.10 -8.99 23.18
N ALA A 258 12.68 -9.16 21.94
CA ALA A 258 11.39 -9.78 21.59
C ALA A 258 11.31 -11.27 21.91
N THR A 259 12.42 -11.97 22.09
CA THR A 259 12.42 -13.39 22.48
C THR A 259 11.68 -13.67 23.78
N ALA A 260 11.64 -12.66 24.68
CA ALA A 260 10.89 -12.75 25.93
C ALA A 260 9.36 -12.89 25.73
N PHE A 261 8.83 -12.45 24.59
CA PHE A 261 7.40 -12.53 24.25
C PHE A 261 7.06 -13.75 23.39
N ALA A 262 7.99 -14.22 22.57
CA ALA A 262 7.78 -15.29 21.58
C ALA A 262 7.78 -16.69 22.19
N GLY A 263 8.34 -16.89 23.40
CA GLY A 263 8.49 -18.22 24.01
C GLY A 263 9.35 -19.15 23.16
N GLN A 264 8.75 -20.22 22.62
CA GLN A 264 9.44 -21.18 21.72
C GLN A 264 9.26 -20.87 20.23
N ALA A 265 8.49 -19.84 19.88
CA ALA A 265 8.26 -19.44 18.49
C ALA A 265 9.43 -18.58 17.94
N PRO A 266 9.68 -18.60 16.64
CA PRO A 266 10.70 -17.76 16.03
C PRO A 266 10.39 -16.28 16.19
N VAL A 267 11.44 -15.47 16.42
CA VAL A 267 11.44 -14.01 16.24
C VAL A 267 12.15 -13.69 14.94
N TRP A 268 11.59 -12.81 14.13
CA TRP A 268 12.13 -12.49 12.82
C TRP A 268 11.74 -11.07 12.38
N VAL A 269 12.31 -10.57 11.30
CA VAL A 269 11.96 -9.27 10.72
C VAL A 269 10.80 -9.48 9.76
N SER A 270 9.57 -9.15 10.16
CA SER A 270 8.40 -9.17 9.27
C SER A 270 8.37 -7.98 8.32
N GLU A 271 8.89 -6.83 8.76
CA GLU A 271 9.04 -5.66 7.91
C GLU A 271 10.40 -5.00 8.13
N GLY A 272 11.29 -5.18 7.15
CA GLY A 272 12.54 -4.43 7.05
C GLY A 272 12.42 -3.39 5.95
N TYR A 273 12.70 -2.12 6.25
CA TYR A 273 12.34 -0.98 5.41
C TYR A 273 13.53 -0.49 4.54
N PRO A 274 13.68 -0.98 3.27
CA PRO A 274 14.71 -0.48 2.35
C PRO A 274 14.37 0.89 1.73
N GLY A 275 13.21 1.44 2.03
CA GLY A 275 12.71 2.74 1.63
C GLY A 275 11.72 3.28 2.65
N TRP A 276 10.85 4.20 2.25
CA TRP A 276 9.76 4.73 3.06
C TRP A 276 8.65 5.32 2.19
N LEU A 277 7.46 5.42 2.76
CA LEU A 277 6.31 6.07 2.12
C LEU A 277 6.51 7.59 2.00
N THR A 278 5.75 8.21 1.11
CA THR A 278 5.74 9.66 0.88
C THR A 278 4.31 10.14 0.69
N HIS A 279 4.01 11.36 1.19
CA HIS A 279 2.68 11.94 1.11
C HIS A 279 2.65 13.17 0.19
N TRP A 280 1.46 13.52 -0.28
CA TRP A 280 1.24 14.79 -0.98
C TRP A 280 1.60 15.98 -0.09
N GLY A 281 2.36 16.92 -0.64
CA GLY A 281 2.83 18.12 0.06
C GLY A 281 4.18 17.96 0.76
N GLU A 282 4.76 16.77 0.80
CA GLU A 282 6.14 16.60 1.26
C GLU A 282 7.15 17.21 0.26
N PRO A 283 8.32 17.69 0.73
CA PRO A 283 9.27 18.39 -0.14
C PRO A 283 9.98 17.47 -1.14
N GLN A 284 10.06 16.17 -0.85
CA GLN A 284 10.79 15.19 -1.66
C GLN A 284 10.33 13.76 -1.37
N PHE A 285 10.66 12.83 -2.27
CA PHE A 285 10.46 11.40 -2.02
C PHE A 285 11.36 10.92 -0.88
N ALA A 286 10.78 10.15 0.04
CA ALA A 286 11.52 9.53 1.13
C ALA A 286 12.50 8.47 0.59
N ARG A 287 13.65 8.33 1.26
CA ARG A 287 14.69 7.33 0.94
C ARG A 287 15.34 6.84 2.22
N ARG A 288 15.74 5.56 2.24
CA ARG A 288 16.46 4.95 3.34
C ARG A 288 17.61 4.08 2.84
N ASP A 289 18.74 4.06 3.57
CA ASP A 289 19.79 3.06 3.37
C ASP A 289 19.64 1.93 4.40
N TYR A 290 19.06 0.82 3.98
CA TYR A 290 18.84 -0.35 4.82
C TYR A 290 20.01 -1.35 4.81
N ALA A 291 20.97 -1.19 3.92
CA ALA A 291 22.05 -2.15 3.71
C ALA A 291 22.91 -2.42 4.97
N PRO A 292 23.29 -1.43 5.78
CA PRO A 292 24.06 -1.68 7.01
C PRO A 292 23.30 -2.55 8.02
N LEU A 293 22.00 -2.31 8.18
CA LEU A 293 21.16 -3.06 9.11
C LEU A 293 20.90 -4.47 8.59
N LEU A 294 20.53 -4.63 7.32
CA LEU A 294 20.31 -5.93 6.70
C LEU A 294 21.55 -6.83 6.80
N ARG A 295 22.75 -6.26 6.60
CA ARG A 295 24.00 -7.02 6.74
C ARG A 295 24.17 -7.61 8.15
N ARG A 296 23.84 -6.84 9.19
CA ARG A 296 23.90 -7.33 10.58
C ARG A 296 22.84 -8.40 10.86
N ILE A 297 21.59 -8.17 10.42
CA ILE A 297 20.47 -9.11 10.58
C ILE A 297 20.79 -10.44 9.90
N ALA A 298 21.23 -10.40 8.63
CA ALA A 298 21.59 -11.58 7.86
C ALA A 298 22.78 -12.35 8.46
N ALA A 299 23.83 -11.64 8.91
CA ALA A 299 24.98 -12.25 9.56
C ALA A 299 24.64 -12.90 10.90
N ALA A 300 23.63 -12.40 11.62
CA ALA A 300 23.10 -13.01 12.84
C ALA A 300 22.16 -14.19 12.58
N GLY A 301 21.87 -14.52 11.32
CA GLY A 301 21.05 -15.67 10.92
C GLY A 301 19.54 -15.47 11.08
N TYR A 302 19.06 -14.26 11.31
CA TYR A 302 17.63 -13.99 11.38
C TYR A 302 16.98 -14.10 9.99
N SER A 303 15.76 -14.61 9.96
CA SER A 303 14.85 -14.49 8.81
C SER A 303 14.36 -13.07 8.66
N PHE A 304 14.10 -12.64 7.43
CA PHE A 304 13.64 -11.28 7.15
C PHE A 304 12.70 -11.21 5.94
N ASN A 305 11.85 -10.20 5.95
CA ASN A 305 11.06 -9.73 4.82
C ASN A 305 11.39 -8.25 4.54
N LEU A 306 11.68 -7.90 3.30
CA LEU A 306 11.90 -6.52 2.88
C LEU A 306 10.56 -5.87 2.51
N TYR A 307 10.09 -4.96 3.32
CA TYR A 307 8.89 -4.17 3.08
C TYR A 307 9.27 -2.79 2.52
N VAL A 308 9.21 -2.57 1.22
CA VAL A 308 8.89 -3.46 0.13
C VAL A 308 10.12 -3.66 -0.76
N VAL A 309 10.24 -4.81 -1.42
CA VAL A 309 11.28 -5.01 -2.44
C VAL A 309 10.92 -4.29 -3.74
N HIS A 310 9.63 -4.12 -3.99
CA HIS A 310 9.02 -3.31 -5.05
C HIS A 310 7.67 -2.78 -4.55
N GLY A 311 7.52 -1.48 -4.51
CA GLY A 311 6.29 -0.86 -4.03
C GLY A 311 5.17 -0.84 -5.08
N GLY A 312 5.48 -0.43 -6.30
CA GLY A 312 4.51 -0.28 -7.39
C GLY A 312 3.70 1.02 -7.31
N THR A 313 2.44 0.96 -7.74
CA THR A 313 1.58 2.13 -7.90
C THR A 313 0.24 1.93 -7.19
N ASN A 314 -0.22 2.94 -6.46
CA ASN A 314 -1.58 3.01 -5.92
C ASN A 314 -2.55 3.40 -7.04
N PHE A 315 -2.81 2.48 -7.96
CA PHE A 315 -3.71 2.73 -9.08
C PHE A 315 -5.12 3.11 -8.61
N GLY A 316 -5.75 3.98 -9.40
CA GLY A 316 -7.11 4.41 -9.13
C GLY A 316 -7.22 5.26 -7.86
N LEU A 317 -8.03 4.82 -6.92
CA LEU A 317 -8.30 5.49 -5.64
C LEU A 317 -7.80 4.67 -4.44
N SER A 318 -6.82 3.80 -4.64
CA SER A 318 -6.37 2.84 -3.62
C SER A 318 -5.42 3.42 -2.56
N ALA A 319 -4.78 4.57 -2.83
CA ALA A 319 -3.92 5.23 -1.86
C ALA A 319 -4.67 5.57 -0.57
N GLY A 320 -4.11 5.24 0.57
CA GLY A 320 -4.61 5.61 1.89
C GLY A 320 -4.07 6.96 2.39
N ALA A 321 -4.13 7.16 3.69
CA ALA A 321 -3.58 8.34 4.35
C ALA A 321 -3.11 8.01 5.76
N ASN A 322 -2.15 8.80 6.26
CA ASN A 322 -1.77 8.82 7.67
C ASN A 322 -2.35 10.06 8.37
N ALA A 323 -2.42 10.02 9.69
CA ALA A 323 -2.84 11.14 10.53
C ALA A 323 -2.32 10.94 11.95
N GLU A 324 -2.44 11.97 12.79
CA GLU A 324 -2.30 11.81 14.23
C GLU A 324 -3.48 11.01 14.81
N ASP A 325 -3.37 10.58 16.08
CA ASP A 325 -4.36 9.72 16.76
C ASP A 325 -5.78 10.32 16.80
N ASP A 326 -5.90 11.64 16.76
CA ASP A 326 -7.17 12.38 16.71
C ASP A 326 -7.68 12.64 15.28
N GLY A 327 -7.00 12.16 14.27
CA GLY A 327 -7.28 12.40 12.85
C GLY A 327 -6.79 13.74 12.32
N SER A 328 -6.09 14.54 13.12
CA SER A 328 -5.42 15.77 12.66
C SER A 328 -4.15 15.45 11.85
N GLN A 329 -3.51 16.47 11.26
CA GLN A 329 -2.30 16.31 10.45
C GLN A 329 -2.48 15.28 9.32
N PHE A 330 -3.60 15.33 8.63
CA PHE A 330 -3.93 14.39 7.55
C PHE A 330 -2.91 14.45 6.41
N GLN A 331 -2.35 13.29 6.06
CA GLN A 331 -1.26 13.10 5.11
C GLN A 331 -1.65 12.01 4.10
N PRO A 332 -2.27 12.35 2.97
CA PRO A 332 -2.63 11.37 1.94
C PRO A 332 -1.41 10.87 1.20
N ALA A 333 -1.33 9.55 1.02
CA ALA A 333 -0.27 8.90 0.28
C ALA A 333 -0.32 9.28 -1.21
N LEU A 334 0.83 9.27 -1.87
CA LEU A 334 0.98 9.52 -3.29
C LEU A 334 0.28 8.44 -4.14
N THR A 335 0.02 8.76 -5.41
CA THR A 335 -0.34 7.74 -6.40
C THR A 335 0.82 6.77 -6.63
N SER A 336 2.06 7.25 -6.74
CA SER A 336 3.22 6.37 -6.74
C SER A 336 3.43 5.73 -5.37
N TYR A 337 3.61 4.41 -5.34
CA TYR A 337 4.11 3.70 -4.18
C TYR A 337 5.52 3.17 -4.44
N ASP A 338 6.33 3.94 -5.17
CA ASP A 338 7.74 3.59 -5.47
C ASP A 338 8.52 3.26 -4.19
N TYR A 339 8.22 3.95 -3.08
CA TYR A 339 8.76 3.70 -1.76
C TYR A 339 10.27 3.91 -1.65
N GLY A 340 10.96 4.31 -2.74
CA GLY A 340 12.41 4.25 -2.83
C GLY A 340 12.95 2.82 -2.76
N ALA A 341 12.14 1.84 -3.19
CA ALA A 341 12.41 0.42 -3.12
C ALA A 341 13.60 0.00 -3.99
N PRO A 342 14.20 -1.17 -3.72
CA PRO A 342 15.27 -1.73 -4.56
C PRO A 342 14.88 -1.91 -6.03
N ILE A 343 13.64 -2.30 -6.29
CA ILE A 343 13.04 -2.36 -7.63
C ILE A 343 12.11 -1.17 -7.76
N ASP A 344 12.37 -0.25 -8.69
CA ASP A 344 11.58 0.95 -8.89
C ASP A 344 10.14 0.65 -9.37
N GLU A 345 9.27 1.65 -9.36
CA GLU A 345 7.87 1.55 -9.78
C GLU A 345 7.70 0.88 -11.16
N ALA A 346 8.62 1.12 -12.09
CA ALA A 346 8.62 0.53 -13.42
C ALA A 346 9.34 -0.83 -13.51
N GLY A 347 9.78 -1.41 -12.38
CA GLY A 347 10.41 -2.73 -12.33
C GLY A 347 11.90 -2.75 -12.66
N ARG A 348 12.60 -1.63 -12.58
CA ARG A 348 14.04 -1.55 -12.85
C ARG A 348 14.84 -1.64 -11.57
N ALA A 349 16.04 -2.23 -11.67
CA ALA A 349 16.99 -2.27 -10.55
C ALA A 349 17.52 -0.87 -10.23
N THR A 350 17.40 -0.44 -8.97
CA THR A 350 18.01 0.78 -8.45
C THR A 350 19.44 0.49 -7.94
N PRO A 351 20.25 1.51 -7.60
CA PRO A 351 21.52 1.28 -6.93
C PRO A 351 21.41 0.47 -5.63
N ALA A 352 20.33 0.68 -4.86
CA ALA A 352 20.04 -0.08 -3.65
C ALA A 352 19.84 -1.58 -3.94
N TYR A 353 19.23 -1.93 -5.08
CA TYR A 353 19.04 -3.32 -5.51
C TYR A 353 20.37 -4.09 -5.53
N PHE A 354 21.41 -3.55 -6.17
CA PHE A 354 22.70 -4.22 -6.30
C PHE A 354 23.40 -4.35 -4.96
N THR A 355 23.27 -3.35 -4.09
CA THR A 355 23.85 -3.38 -2.74
C THR A 355 23.18 -4.45 -1.88
N LEU A 356 21.85 -4.51 -1.86
CA LEU A 356 21.09 -5.50 -1.09
C LEU A 356 21.25 -6.90 -1.68
N ARG A 357 21.25 -7.05 -3.02
CA ARG A 357 21.53 -8.32 -3.70
C ARG A 357 22.86 -8.92 -3.24
N LYS A 358 23.92 -8.13 -3.12
CA LYS A 358 25.22 -8.61 -2.66
C LYS A 358 25.17 -9.18 -1.24
N ILE A 359 24.38 -8.57 -0.36
CA ILE A 359 24.20 -9.05 1.03
C ILE A 359 23.37 -10.34 1.05
N ILE A 360 22.25 -10.37 0.33
CA ILE A 360 21.29 -11.48 0.33
C ILE A 360 21.89 -12.71 -0.36
N ALA A 361 22.54 -12.52 -1.51
CA ALA A 361 23.18 -13.60 -2.26
C ALA A 361 24.30 -14.30 -1.48
N ALA A 362 24.97 -13.60 -0.56
CA ALA A 362 25.97 -14.19 0.32
C ALA A 362 25.38 -15.19 1.36
N GLN A 363 24.05 -15.17 1.57
CA GLN A 363 23.33 -16.09 2.45
C GLN A 363 22.64 -17.23 1.66
N ALA A 364 22.70 -17.21 0.33
CA ALA A 364 22.05 -18.19 -0.50
C ALA A 364 22.94 -19.42 -0.70
N ASP A 365 22.33 -20.62 -0.68
CA ASP A 365 23.03 -21.89 -0.91
C ASP A 365 23.53 -22.02 -2.35
N THR A 366 22.89 -21.32 -3.28
CA THR A 366 23.25 -21.28 -4.69
C THR A 366 23.26 -19.84 -5.20
N PRO A 367 24.15 -19.50 -6.14
CA PRO A 367 24.14 -18.16 -6.73
C PRO A 367 22.76 -17.81 -7.33
N PRO A 368 22.23 -16.61 -7.06
CA PRO A 368 20.97 -16.19 -7.66
C PRO A 368 21.09 -16.05 -9.18
N PRO A 369 20.00 -16.26 -9.94
CA PRO A 369 20.00 -16.17 -11.39
C PRO A 369 20.38 -14.74 -11.87
N PRO A 370 20.73 -14.57 -13.16
CA PRO A 370 20.93 -13.25 -13.74
C PRO A 370 19.65 -12.40 -13.68
N LEU A 371 19.83 -11.08 -13.74
CA LEU A 371 18.68 -10.16 -13.76
C LEU A 371 17.88 -10.35 -15.04
N PRO A 372 16.53 -10.28 -14.95
CA PRO A 372 15.69 -10.13 -16.13
C PRO A 372 16.03 -8.87 -16.93
N ALA A 373 15.72 -8.89 -18.23
CA ALA A 373 15.82 -7.68 -19.04
C ALA A 373 14.89 -6.59 -18.49
N ALA A 374 15.37 -5.35 -18.46
CA ALA A 374 14.57 -4.23 -18.01
C ALA A 374 13.32 -4.04 -18.88
N PRO A 375 12.16 -3.65 -18.30
CA PRO A 375 10.97 -3.36 -19.08
C PRO A 375 11.21 -2.29 -20.13
N ARG A 376 10.55 -2.46 -21.29
CA ARG A 376 10.63 -1.50 -22.39
C ARG A 376 10.01 -0.17 -21.94
N ARG A 377 10.61 0.94 -22.37
CA ARG A 377 10.00 2.27 -22.29
C ARG A 377 9.39 2.66 -23.63
N ALA A 378 8.17 3.15 -23.61
CA ALA A 378 7.60 3.82 -24.77
C ALA A 378 7.83 5.33 -24.68
N LYS A 379 7.79 5.99 -25.85
CA LYS A 379 7.88 7.45 -25.99
C LYS A 379 6.79 7.90 -26.95
N PHE A 380 6.34 9.12 -26.79
CA PHE A 380 5.41 9.81 -27.69
C PHE A 380 5.74 11.31 -27.76
N ALA A 381 5.35 11.97 -28.84
CA ALA A 381 5.48 13.41 -28.98
C ALA A 381 4.52 14.14 -28.04
N ALA A 382 4.91 15.29 -27.48
CA ALA A 382 4.03 16.10 -26.67
C ALA A 382 2.74 16.47 -27.45
N VAL A 383 1.59 16.28 -26.82
CA VAL A 383 0.27 16.51 -27.43
C VAL A 383 -0.53 17.48 -26.59
N GLN A 384 -1.20 18.45 -27.26
CA GLN A 384 -2.13 19.36 -26.62
C GLN A 384 -3.45 18.64 -26.33
N ALA A 385 -3.91 18.66 -25.07
CA ALA A 385 -5.25 18.21 -24.75
C ALA A 385 -6.29 19.28 -25.10
N THR A 386 -7.54 18.88 -25.24
CA THR A 386 -8.67 19.77 -25.53
C THR A 386 -9.79 19.57 -24.51
N PRO A 387 -10.51 20.63 -24.06
CA PRO A 387 -11.65 20.48 -23.16
C PRO A 387 -12.81 19.80 -23.91
N VAL A 388 -13.39 18.75 -23.32
CA VAL A 388 -14.45 17.94 -23.95
C VAL A 388 -15.75 17.94 -23.16
N ALA A 389 -15.69 18.08 -21.81
CA ALA A 389 -16.86 18.06 -20.95
C ALA A 389 -16.61 18.90 -19.69
N ALA A 390 -17.67 19.40 -19.07
CA ALA A 390 -17.60 20.06 -17.76
C ALA A 390 -18.03 19.08 -16.66
N LEU A 391 -17.32 19.08 -15.54
CA LEU A 391 -17.69 18.31 -14.34
C LEU A 391 -19.13 18.60 -13.91
N TRP A 392 -19.51 19.85 -13.95
CA TRP A 392 -20.79 20.39 -13.48
C TRP A 392 -22.02 19.80 -14.18
N ASP A 393 -21.87 19.41 -15.45
CA ASP A 393 -22.91 18.79 -16.27
C ASP A 393 -22.90 17.24 -16.17
N ASN A 394 -21.88 16.66 -15.52
CA ASN A 394 -21.59 15.24 -15.50
C ASN A 394 -21.64 14.60 -14.11
N LEU A 395 -22.12 15.34 -13.11
CA LEU A 395 -22.38 14.80 -11.78
C LEU A 395 -23.59 13.86 -11.80
N GLY A 396 -23.61 12.91 -10.88
CA GLY A 396 -24.70 11.95 -10.69
C GLY A 396 -26.05 12.60 -10.32
N PRO A 397 -27.08 11.79 -10.09
CA PRO A 397 -28.40 12.27 -9.73
C PRO A 397 -28.38 13.07 -8.43
N ALA A 398 -29.28 14.06 -8.33
CA ALA A 398 -29.43 14.87 -7.13
C ALA A 398 -30.11 14.06 -6.00
N LEU A 399 -29.52 14.11 -4.83
CA LEU A 399 -30.13 13.69 -3.58
C LEU A 399 -30.42 14.90 -2.70
N GLN A 400 -31.49 14.82 -1.89
CA GLN A 400 -31.80 15.86 -0.93
C GLN A 400 -31.46 15.36 0.48
N THR A 401 -30.80 16.23 1.26
CA THR A 401 -30.53 15.97 2.68
C THR A 401 -30.76 17.24 3.48
N ASP A 402 -31.17 17.10 4.71
CA ASP A 402 -31.37 18.27 5.58
C ASP A 402 -30.04 18.92 5.93
N THR A 403 -29.06 18.14 6.34
CA THR A 403 -27.69 18.58 6.65
C THR A 403 -26.68 17.69 5.93
N PRO A 404 -25.47 18.18 5.63
CA PRO A 404 -24.40 17.35 5.10
C PRO A 404 -24.03 16.22 6.09
N ILE A 405 -23.89 15.02 5.57
CA ILE A 405 -23.42 13.83 6.28
C ILE A 405 -22.35 13.13 5.44
N ASP A 406 -21.71 12.11 6.00
CA ASP A 406 -20.62 11.41 5.29
C ASP A 406 -21.10 10.75 3.97
N ASN A 407 -20.20 10.76 2.98
CA ASN A 407 -20.44 10.29 1.62
C ASN A 407 -20.90 8.84 1.58
N GLN A 408 -20.34 7.97 2.43
CA GLN A 408 -20.62 6.53 2.44
C GLN A 408 -22.07 6.25 2.83
N ARG A 409 -22.60 7.00 3.82
CA ARG A 409 -24.00 6.87 4.27
C ARG A 409 -24.97 7.53 3.30
N LEU A 410 -24.57 8.67 2.70
CA LEU A 410 -25.45 9.46 1.84
C LEU A 410 -25.56 8.88 0.43
N LEU A 411 -24.42 8.52 -0.17
CA LEU A 411 -24.29 8.15 -1.58
C LEU A 411 -23.86 6.70 -1.79
N GLY A 412 -23.37 6.02 -0.75
CA GLY A 412 -22.64 4.77 -0.90
C GLY A 412 -21.27 4.97 -1.59
N GLN A 413 -20.84 6.21 -1.79
CA GLN A 413 -19.59 6.60 -2.40
C GLN A 413 -18.53 6.79 -1.31
N ASP A 414 -17.36 6.22 -1.52
CA ASP A 414 -16.27 6.26 -0.56
C ASP A 414 -15.33 7.44 -0.82
N GLN A 415 -14.87 7.55 -2.04
CA GLN A 415 -13.92 8.55 -2.50
C GLN A 415 -14.42 9.22 -3.79
N GLY A 416 -13.66 10.16 -4.32
CA GLY A 416 -14.00 10.92 -5.50
C GLY A 416 -14.69 12.23 -5.16
N LEU A 417 -15.48 12.75 -6.07
CA LEU A 417 -16.02 14.11 -6.00
C LEU A 417 -17.48 14.10 -5.55
N VAL A 418 -17.79 14.97 -4.60
CA VAL A 418 -19.16 15.21 -4.14
C VAL A 418 -19.44 16.71 -4.10
N LEU A 419 -20.46 17.14 -4.83
CA LEU A 419 -20.96 18.51 -4.84
C LEU A 419 -22.11 18.64 -3.82
N TYR A 420 -21.98 19.59 -2.90
CA TYR A 420 -23.03 20.05 -2.00
C TYR A 420 -23.50 21.43 -2.46
N ARG A 421 -24.78 21.56 -2.77
CA ARG A 421 -25.36 22.79 -3.31
C ARG A 421 -26.53 23.26 -2.48
N ARG A 422 -26.61 24.59 -2.32
CA ARG A 422 -27.70 25.23 -1.63
C ARG A 422 -27.84 26.68 -2.02
N ARG A 423 -29.08 27.23 -2.01
CA ARG A 423 -29.30 28.68 -2.04
C ARG A 423 -29.18 29.27 -0.64
N ILE A 424 -28.40 30.34 -0.51
CA ILE A 424 -28.20 31.07 0.74
C ILE A 424 -28.66 32.53 0.59
N GLY A 425 -29.09 33.14 1.71
CA GLY A 425 -29.38 34.58 1.78
C GLY A 425 -28.10 35.42 1.87
N ALA A 426 -28.29 36.72 2.13
CA ALA A 426 -27.18 37.60 2.45
C ALA A 426 -26.49 37.16 3.75
N GLY A 427 -25.18 37.31 3.81
CA GLY A 427 -24.34 36.96 4.94
C GLY A 427 -22.88 37.24 4.64
N GLN A 428 -22.04 37.32 5.69
CA GLN A 428 -20.64 37.69 5.59
C GLN A 428 -19.67 36.59 5.95
N SER A 429 -20.10 35.65 6.81
CA SER A 429 -19.21 34.60 7.36
C SER A 429 -19.80 33.20 7.12
N LEU A 430 -19.14 32.40 6.31
CA LEU A 430 -19.48 31.01 6.05
C LEU A 430 -18.52 30.08 6.82
N HIS A 431 -19.06 29.20 7.65
CA HIS A 431 -18.30 28.14 8.34
C HIS A 431 -18.69 26.77 7.80
N LEU A 432 -17.72 25.99 7.32
CA LEU A 432 -17.95 24.73 6.59
C LEU A 432 -18.08 23.47 7.47
N GLY A 433 -18.07 23.57 8.81
CA GLY A 433 -18.02 22.37 9.64
C GLY A 433 -16.66 21.65 9.52
N GLN A 434 -16.61 20.47 8.89
CA GLN A 434 -15.36 19.77 8.60
C GLN A 434 -15.33 19.39 7.12
N VAL A 435 -14.18 19.61 6.49
CA VAL A 435 -13.93 19.23 5.08
C VAL A 435 -13.00 18.02 5.06
N HIS A 436 -13.47 16.89 4.56
CA HIS A 436 -12.70 15.66 4.39
C HIS A 436 -12.69 15.22 2.91
N ASP A 437 -11.68 15.71 2.06
CA ASP A 437 -10.42 16.27 2.59
C ASP A 437 -10.01 17.57 1.91
N TYR A 438 -10.51 17.85 0.69
CA TYR A 438 -10.24 19.08 -0.08
C TYR A 438 -11.54 19.60 -0.66
N ALA A 439 -11.86 20.87 -0.46
CA ALA A 439 -13.05 21.50 -1.01
C ALA A 439 -12.71 22.70 -1.87
N VAL A 440 -13.40 22.84 -2.99
CA VAL A 440 -13.47 24.10 -3.77
C VAL A 440 -14.84 24.71 -3.52
N VAL A 441 -14.87 25.94 -3.03
CA VAL A 441 -16.09 26.66 -2.68
C VAL A 441 -16.41 27.68 -3.75
N HIS A 442 -17.60 27.59 -4.33
CA HIS A 442 -18.08 28.55 -5.31
C HIS A 442 -19.30 29.31 -4.79
N LEU A 443 -19.39 30.56 -5.22
CA LEU A 443 -20.54 31.42 -4.99
C LEU A 443 -21.00 32.00 -6.33
N ASP A 444 -22.24 31.73 -6.72
CA ASP A 444 -22.80 32.10 -8.02
C ASP A 444 -21.92 31.62 -9.21
N GLY A 445 -21.40 30.39 -9.10
CA GLY A 445 -20.54 29.76 -10.11
C GLY A 445 -19.10 30.27 -10.18
N ARG A 446 -18.71 31.22 -9.32
CA ARG A 446 -17.33 31.73 -9.23
C ARG A 446 -16.62 31.15 -8.04
N GLU A 447 -15.38 30.70 -8.23
CA GLU A 447 -14.55 30.22 -7.14
C GLU A 447 -14.34 31.33 -6.11
N LEU A 448 -14.72 31.05 -4.86
CA LEU A 448 -14.51 31.92 -3.71
C LEU A 448 -13.17 31.59 -3.04
N ASP A 449 -12.95 30.32 -2.75
CA ASP A 449 -11.75 29.84 -2.07
C ASP A 449 -11.67 28.32 -2.17
N HIS A 450 -10.56 27.73 -1.69
CA HIS A 450 -10.42 26.31 -1.47
C HIS A 450 -9.99 26.04 -0.03
N VAL A 451 -10.45 24.93 0.53
CA VAL A 451 -10.13 24.50 1.90
C VAL A 451 -9.52 23.11 1.86
N SER A 452 -8.37 22.93 2.49
CA SER A 452 -7.64 21.68 2.49
C SER A 452 -7.35 21.19 3.90
N ARG A 453 -7.59 19.89 4.14
CA ARG A 453 -7.14 19.17 5.33
C ARG A 453 -5.62 18.92 5.30
N VAL A 454 -5.04 18.86 4.09
CA VAL A 454 -3.58 18.72 3.91
C VAL A 454 -2.93 20.06 4.22
N ARG A 455 -1.95 20.05 5.12
CA ARG A 455 -1.17 21.26 5.44
C ARG A 455 -0.06 21.47 4.43
N HIS A 456 -0.12 22.59 3.73
CA HIS A 456 0.90 23.02 2.76
C HIS A 456 0.91 24.56 2.67
N PRO A 457 2.07 25.22 2.46
CA PRO A 457 2.15 26.70 2.42
C PRO A 457 1.22 27.38 1.41
N HIS A 458 0.85 26.68 0.33
CA HIS A 458 -0.03 27.18 -0.73
C HIS A 458 -1.49 26.74 -0.58
N LEU A 459 -1.87 26.11 0.53
CA LEU A 459 -3.22 25.63 0.79
C LEU A 459 -3.83 26.31 2.01
N HIS A 460 -5.09 26.67 1.90
CA HIS A 460 -5.86 27.20 3.02
C HIS A 460 -6.47 26.04 3.83
N SER A 461 -6.41 26.12 5.14
CA SER A 461 -7.02 25.13 6.04
C SER A 461 -8.11 25.74 6.93
N ALA A 462 -8.38 27.03 6.79
CA ALA A 462 -9.43 27.71 7.57
C ALA A 462 -10.81 27.28 7.08
N LEU A 463 -11.63 26.76 7.98
CA LEU A 463 -13.01 26.38 7.71
C LEU A 463 -13.98 27.57 7.68
N GLN A 464 -13.55 28.74 8.13
CA GLN A 464 -14.31 29.98 8.10
C GLN A 464 -13.87 30.85 6.94
N LEU A 465 -14.80 31.14 6.04
CA LEU A 465 -14.61 31.94 4.84
C LEU A 465 -15.39 33.25 4.95
N ARG A 466 -14.79 34.33 4.46
CA ARG A 466 -15.47 35.60 4.30
C ARG A 466 -16.19 35.65 2.97
N LEU A 467 -17.47 35.93 2.97
CA LEU A 467 -18.24 36.12 1.76
C LEU A 467 -18.14 37.58 1.30
N PRO A 468 -18.11 37.85 -0.01
CA PRO A 468 -18.21 39.19 -0.55
C PRO A 468 -19.61 39.77 -0.27
N ASP A 469 -19.72 41.10 -0.25
CA ASP A 469 -21.00 41.79 -0.07
C ASP A 469 -22.03 41.29 -1.08
N ALA A 470 -23.27 41.09 -0.62
CA ALA A 470 -24.31 40.53 -1.45
C ALA A 470 -24.81 41.56 -2.47
N ALA A 471 -24.73 41.25 -3.75
CA ALA A 471 -25.36 42.02 -4.83
C ALA A 471 -26.82 41.59 -5.07
N GLN A 472 -27.24 40.45 -4.50
CA GLN A 472 -28.57 39.85 -4.64
C GLN A 472 -29.05 39.29 -3.31
N ASP A 473 -30.37 39.20 -3.12
CA ASP A 473 -30.99 38.68 -1.89
C ASP A 473 -30.71 37.18 -1.68
N THR A 474 -30.44 36.42 -2.76
CA THR A 474 -30.12 35.00 -2.71
C THR A 474 -28.96 34.68 -3.63
N ARG A 475 -28.09 33.75 -3.18
CA ARG A 475 -26.89 33.31 -3.91
C ARG A 475 -26.82 31.81 -3.95
N ASP A 476 -26.23 31.24 -5.00
CA ASP A 476 -25.97 29.82 -5.11
C ASP A 476 -24.61 29.49 -4.46
N LEU A 477 -24.64 28.79 -3.32
CA LEU A 477 -23.45 28.21 -2.67
C LEU A 477 -23.23 26.81 -3.20
N GLU A 478 -22.01 26.52 -3.69
CA GLU A 478 -21.57 25.20 -4.14
C GLU A 478 -20.26 24.85 -3.41
N VAL A 479 -20.20 23.68 -2.77
CA VAL A 479 -19.01 23.13 -2.11
C VAL A 479 -18.70 21.80 -2.78
N LEU A 480 -17.68 21.79 -3.65
CA LEU A 480 -17.19 20.59 -4.31
C LEU A 480 -16.10 19.97 -3.44
N VAL A 481 -16.38 18.81 -2.85
CA VAL A 481 -15.42 18.07 -2.00
C VAL A 481 -14.75 16.97 -2.81
N ASP A 482 -13.42 16.96 -2.83
CA ASP A 482 -12.58 15.86 -3.30
C ASP A 482 -12.06 15.06 -2.10
N SER A 483 -12.60 13.87 -1.91
CA SER A 483 -12.22 12.98 -0.83
C SER A 483 -11.07 12.07 -1.24
N PHE A 484 -9.99 12.08 -0.45
CA PHE A 484 -8.85 11.16 -0.60
C PHE A 484 -9.16 9.81 0.06
N GLY A 485 -8.18 8.90 0.02
CA GLY A 485 -8.30 7.64 0.74
C GLY A 485 -8.47 7.83 2.25
N HIS A 486 -9.09 6.83 2.87
CA HIS A 486 -9.24 6.81 4.33
C HIS A 486 -7.88 6.68 5.02
N ILE A 487 -7.84 7.12 6.27
CA ILE A 487 -6.71 6.84 7.18
C ILE A 487 -6.53 5.33 7.25
N ASN A 488 -5.29 4.87 7.08
CA ASN A 488 -4.96 3.45 7.02
C ASN A 488 -4.26 2.94 8.28
N PHE A 489 -3.87 3.81 9.20
CA PHE A 489 -3.08 3.46 10.38
C PHE A 489 -3.50 4.27 11.61
N GLY A 490 -3.37 3.68 12.79
CA GLY A 490 -3.67 4.33 14.07
C GLY A 490 -5.14 4.30 14.51
N PRO A 491 -5.50 5.00 15.58
CA PRO A 491 -6.85 4.98 16.16
C PRO A 491 -7.93 5.63 15.28
N ALA A 492 -7.53 6.53 14.37
CA ALA A 492 -8.46 7.30 13.54
C ALA A 492 -8.97 6.56 12.29
N LEU A 493 -8.89 5.24 12.23
CA LEU A 493 -9.40 4.42 11.10
C LEU A 493 -10.87 4.68 10.75
N GLY A 494 -11.68 5.09 11.71
CA GLY A 494 -13.10 5.43 11.48
C GLY A 494 -13.33 6.78 10.81
N ASP A 495 -12.28 7.44 10.28
CA ASP A 495 -12.35 8.72 9.59
C ASP A 495 -13.32 8.67 8.40
N ARG A 496 -14.33 9.53 8.41
CA ARG A 496 -15.39 9.56 7.40
C ARG A 496 -15.10 10.63 6.36
N LYS A 497 -15.67 10.51 5.16
CA LYS A 497 -15.40 11.37 4.00
C LYS A 497 -16.58 12.27 3.65
N GLY A 498 -16.29 13.45 3.12
CA GLY A 498 -17.26 14.42 2.66
C GLY A 498 -17.26 15.74 3.43
N LEU A 499 -18.35 16.47 3.35
CA LEU A 499 -18.64 17.65 4.17
C LEU A 499 -19.36 17.20 5.44
N LEU A 500 -18.72 17.36 6.59
CA LEU A 500 -19.20 16.80 7.86
C LEU A 500 -19.54 17.91 8.85
N GLY A 501 -20.61 17.66 9.60
CA GLY A 501 -21.08 18.61 10.60
C GLY A 501 -21.80 19.81 10.01
N PRO A 502 -22.28 20.73 10.88
CA PRO A 502 -23.11 21.83 10.44
C PRO A 502 -22.33 22.87 9.66
N VAL A 503 -22.85 23.22 8.48
CA VAL A 503 -22.42 24.42 7.73
C VAL A 503 -23.24 25.59 8.24
N ARG A 504 -22.58 26.71 8.56
CA ARG A 504 -23.25 27.90 9.15
C ARG A 504 -22.96 29.16 8.36
N LEU A 505 -23.99 29.98 8.20
CA LEU A 505 -23.89 31.34 7.68
C LEU A 505 -24.17 32.31 8.82
N ASP A 506 -23.21 33.18 9.17
CA ASP A 506 -23.29 34.12 10.29
C ASP A 506 -23.76 33.43 11.60
N GLY A 507 -23.27 32.21 11.85
CA GLY A 507 -23.61 31.40 13.01
C GLY A 507 -24.91 30.57 12.89
N GLN A 508 -25.77 30.85 11.90
CA GLN A 508 -27.01 30.10 11.66
C GLN A 508 -26.74 28.86 10.81
N GLU A 509 -27.23 27.70 11.27
CA GLU A 509 -27.07 26.44 10.54
C GLU A 509 -27.88 26.45 9.24
N LEU A 510 -27.25 25.95 8.18
CA LEU A 510 -27.84 25.84 6.86
C LEU A 510 -28.47 24.46 6.67
N HIS A 511 -29.77 24.41 6.33
CA HIS A 511 -30.55 23.20 6.10
C HIS A 511 -31.06 23.09 4.67
N GLY A 512 -31.33 21.87 4.18
CA GLY A 512 -31.89 21.64 2.84
C GLY A 512 -30.84 21.71 1.74
N TRP A 513 -30.03 20.67 1.60
CA TRP A 513 -28.94 20.57 0.64
C TRP A 513 -29.29 19.64 -0.51
N GLU A 514 -28.95 20.04 -1.71
CA GLU A 514 -28.82 19.15 -2.87
C GLU A 514 -27.40 18.59 -2.90
N VAL A 515 -27.28 17.27 -3.03
CA VAL A 515 -25.97 16.58 -3.08
C VAL A 515 -25.88 15.70 -4.30
N ARG A 516 -24.74 15.78 -5.01
CA ARG A 516 -24.45 14.96 -6.20
C ARG A 516 -23.05 14.38 -6.10
N GLY A 517 -22.91 13.09 -6.34
CA GLY A 517 -21.61 12.41 -6.39
C GLY A 517 -21.12 12.20 -7.81
N LEU A 518 -19.80 12.02 -7.95
CA LEU A 518 -19.15 11.47 -9.12
C LEU A 518 -18.14 10.44 -8.63
N ALA A 519 -18.49 9.16 -8.79
CA ALA A 519 -17.55 8.07 -8.59
C ALA A 519 -16.54 8.04 -9.75
N LEU A 520 -15.26 7.91 -9.42
CA LEU A 520 -14.16 8.01 -10.39
C LEU A 520 -13.47 6.66 -10.65
N ASP A 521 -13.93 5.60 -10.03
CA ASP A 521 -13.40 4.23 -10.10
C ASP A 521 -13.68 3.52 -11.44
N ALA A 522 -14.65 4.04 -12.22
CA ALA A 522 -14.96 3.58 -13.55
C ALA A 522 -14.52 4.59 -14.63
N ASP A 523 -14.44 4.12 -15.89
CA ASP A 523 -14.22 5.01 -17.04
C ASP A 523 -15.41 5.95 -17.23
N PRO A 524 -15.27 7.27 -17.04
CA PRO A 524 -16.36 8.19 -17.24
C PRO A 524 -16.62 8.51 -18.72
N THR A 525 -15.70 8.21 -19.62
CA THR A 525 -15.72 8.61 -21.03
C THR A 525 -17.05 8.30 -21.74
N PRO A 526 -17.65 7.08 -21.61
CA PRO A 526 -18.88 6.75 -22.31
C PRO A 526 -20.11 7.53 -21.83
N LEU A 527 -20.03 8.13 -20.64
CA LEU A 527 -21.14 8.82 -19.98
C LEU A 527 -21.03 10.32 -20.04
N LEU A 528 -19.89 10.87 -20.49
CA LEU A 528 -19.65 12.31 -20.51
C LEU A 528 -20.57 13.01 -21.52
N ARG A 529 -21.29 14.02 -21.03
CA ARG A 529 -22.00 14.98 -21.83
C ARG A 529 -21.02 15.99 -22.38
N PRO A 530 -20.90 16.16 -23.71
CA PRO A 530 -19.94 17.06 -24.30
C PRO A 530 -20.30 18.52 -24.02
N LEU A 531 -19.28 19.40 -24.03
CA LEU A 531 -19.47 20.85 -23.93
C LEU A 531 -20.39 21.35 -25.04
N GLN A 532 -21.37 22.17 -24.65
CA GLN A 532 -22.30 22.82 -25.59
C GLN A 532 -21.85 24.23 -25.94
N ALA A 533 -20.96 24.85 -25.12
CA ALA A 533 -20.41 26.17 -25.28
C ALA A 533 -19.00 26.24 -24.69
N PRO A 534 -18.19 27.26 -25.02
CA PRO A 534 -16.89 27.45 -24.37
C PRO A 534 -17.04 27.52 -22.85
N PRO A 535 -16.20 26.75 -22.10
CA PRO A 535 -16.31 26.67 -20.65
C PRO A 535 -15.97 28.01 -19.99
N GLN A 536 -16.73 28.37 -18.96
CA GLN A 536 -16.59 29.63 -18.23
C GLN A 536 -15.95 29.46 -16.84
N ARG A 537 -15.85 28.22 -16.33
CA ARG A 537 -15.26 27.91 -15.04
C ARG A 537 -14.45 26.62 -15.08
N PRO A 538 -13.45 26.45 -14.19
CA PRO A 538 -12.69 25.19 -14.03
C PRO A 538 -13.57 23.99 -13.63
N GLY A 539 -12.96 22.83 -13.47
CA GLY A 539 -13.65 21.55 -13.30
C GLY A 539 -13.98 20.97 -14.68
N LEU A 540 -12.95 20.75 -15.50
CA LEU A 540 -13.10 20.32 -16.89
C LEU A 540 -12.44 18.98 -17.13
N PHE A 541 -13.07 18.18 -17.97
CA PHE A 541 -12.46 17.02 -18.61
C PHE A 541 -11.77 17.48 -19.89
N PHE A 542 -10.50 17.13 -20.02
CA PHE A 542 -9.67 17.33 -21.20
C PHE A 542 -9.34 15.98 -21.81
N ALA A 543 -9.40 15.87 -23.12
CA ALA A 543 -9.06 14.65 -23.84
C ALA A 543 -7.95 14.88 -24.86
N THR A 544 -7.17 13.85 -25.09
CA THR A 544 -6.18 13.78 -26.18
C THR A 544 -5.92 12.32 -26.56
N GLU A 545 -5.18 12.13 -27.64
CA GLU A 545 -4.74 10.82 -28.11
C GLU A 545 -3.21 10.76 -28.22
N LEU A 546 -2.61 9.75 -27.62
CA LEU A 546 -1.18 9.49 -27.72
C LEU A 546 -0.93 8.44 -28.80
N THR A 547 -0.07 8.73 -29.75
CA THR A 547 0.39 7.73 -30.73
C THR A 547 1.66 7.09 -30.21
N ILE A 548 1.63 5.76 -30.02
CA ILE A 548 2.73 4.94 -29.51
C ILE A 548 3.09 3.89 -30.56
N ASP A 549 4.32 3.91 -31.05
CA ASP A 549 4.78 2.95 -32.05
C ASP A 549 4.88 1.52 -31.46
N GLN A 550 5.47 1.41 -30.28
CA GLN A 550 5.66 0.14 -29.60
C GLN A 550 5.29 0.27 -28.11
N PRO A 551 4.34 -0.54 -27.61
CA PRO A 551 3.95 -0.52 -26.20
C PRO A 551 5.15 -0.74 -25.27
N GLY A 552 5.16 0.00 -24.18
CA GLY A 552 6.14 -0.04 -23.12
C GLY A 552 5.74 0.95 -22.03
N ASP A 553 6.40 0.90 -20.89
CA ASP A 553 6.12 1.77 -19.76
C ASP A 553 6.30 3.25 -20.11
N VAL A 554 5.40 4.09 -19.64
CA VAL A 554 5.52 5.55 -19.75
C VAL A 554 5.29 6.21 -18.40
N HIS A 555 5.90 7.37 -18.20
CA HIS A 555 5.54 8.31 -17.14
C HIS A 555 4.95 9.55 -17.82
N LEU A 556 3.72 9.89 -17.45
CA LEU A 556 2.99 11.05 -17.98
C LEU A 556 3.30 12.27 -17.11
N ASP A 557 3.95 13.28 -17.69
CA ASP A 557 4.34 14.52 -17.01
C ASP A 557 3.10 15.39 -16.76
N MET A 558 2.79 15.66 -15.49
CA MET A 558 1.61 16.41 -15.05
C MET A 558 1.94 17.85 -14.61
N ARG A 559 3.17 18.34 -14.84
CA ARG A 559 3.58 19.70 -14.40
C ARG A 559 2.81 20.85 -15.07
N ASP A 560 2.17 20.60 -16.21
CA ASP A 560 1.27 21.58 -16.85
C ASP A 560 -0.15 21.54 -16.26
N TRP A 561 -0.43 20.66 -15.31
CA TRP A 561 -1.72 20.42 -14.70
C TRP A 561 -1.69 20.78 -13.21
N ARG A 562 -2.87 20.98 -12.60
CA ARG A 562 -2.92 21.43 -11.20
C ARG A 562 -3.33 20.32 -10.24
N LYS A 563 -4.59 19.92 -10.28
CA LYS A 563 -5.12 18.89 -9.37
C LYS A 563 -6.27 18.14 -10.02
N GLY A 564 -6.21 16.83 -9.98
CA GLY A 564 -7.29 16.03 -10.53
C GLY A 564 -6.92 14.57 -10.76
N TYR A 565 -7.42 14.02 -11.86
CA TYR A 565 -7.39 12.58 -12.14
C TYR A 565 -7.05 12.33 -13.60
N LEU A 566 -6.36 11.21 -13.86
CA LEU A 566 -5.93 10.85 -15.21
C LEU A 566 -6.27 9.41 -15.54
N TRP A 567 -6.94 9.21 -16.68
CA TRP A 567 -7.24 7.90 -17.26
C TRP A 567 -6.46 7.68 -18.55
N VAL A 568 -6.04 6.45 -18.79
CA VAL A 568 -5.46 5.99 -20.05
C VAL A 568 -6.23 4.76 -20.51
N ASN A 569 -6.77 4.80 -21.72
CA ASN A 569 -7.61 3.74 -22.28
C ASN A 569 -8.73 3.27 -21.32
N GLY A 570 -9.38 4.22 -20.65
CA GLY A 570 -10.46 3.98 -19.69
C GLY A 570 -10.01 3.51 -18.30
N ARG A 571 -8.70 3.35 -18.05
CA ARG A 571 -8.15 2.94 -16.74
C ARG A 571 -7.65 4.14 -15.96
N LEU A 572 -8.16 4.34 -14.77
CA LEU A 572 -7.71 5.41 -13.87
C LEU A 572 -6.30 5.09 -13.37
N LEU A 573 -5.31 5.90 -13.77
CA LEU A 573 -3.96 5.80 -13.21
C LEU A 573 -3.94 6.26 -11.76
N GLY A 574 -4.62 7.35 -11.46
CA GLY A 574 -4.73 7.89 -10.12
C GLY A 574 -4.87 9.41 -10.10
N ARG A 575 -4.62 9.96 -8.91
CA ARG A 575 -4.65 11.40 -8.64
C ARG A 575 -3.30 12.03 -8.97
N TYR A 576 -3.31 13.25 -9.50
CA TYR A 576 -2.15 14.13 -9.57
C TYR A 576 -2.44 15.42 -8.82
N TRP A 577 -1.39 16.08 -8.35
CA TRP A 577 -1.49 17.37 -7.64
C TRP A 577 -0.17 18.13 -7.74
N ASP A 578 -0.24 19.43 -8.10
CA ASP A 578 0.93 20.28 -8.33
C ASP A 578 1.74 20.61 -7.08
N ILE A 579 1.20 20.36 -5.87
CA ILE A 579 1.97 20.50 -4.62
C ILE A 579 3.10 19.47 -4.49
N GLY A 580 3.06 18.37 -5.25
CA GLY A 580 4.10 17.35 -5.29
C GLY A 580 4.23 16.49 -4.02
N PRO A 581 5.38 15.78 -3.86
CA PRO A 581 6.56 15.81 -4.73
C PRO A 581 6.40 15.04 -6.05
N GLN A 582 5.36 14.23 -6.21
CA GLN A 582 5.10 13.48 -7.44
C GLN A 582 4.56 14.41 -8.54
N GLN A 583 5.30 14.53 -9.65
CA GLN A 583 4.95 15.38 -10.79
C GLN A 583 4.67 14.60 -12.08
N CYS A 584 4.66 13.26 -12.02
CA CYS A 584 4.26 12.41 -13.14
C CYS A 584 3.52 11.17 -12.66
N LEU A 585 2.72 10.58 -13.56
CA LEU A 585 2.01 9.33 -13.29
C LEU A 585 2.55 8.20 -14.15
N TYR A 586 2.81 7.05 -13.52
CA TYR A 586 3.24 5.83 -14.19
C TYR A 586 2.06 5.15 -14.88
N CYS A 587 2.27 4.76 -16.14
CA CYS A 587 1.35 3.92 -16.90
C CYS A 587 2.10 2.67 -17.39
N PRO A 588 1.66 1.47 -16.97
CA PRO A 588 2.24 0.21 -17.41
C PRO A 588 2.12 0.03 -18.92
N GLY A 589 3.16 -0.50 -19.57
CA GLY A 589 3.14 -0.81 -21.00
C GLY A 589 2.03 -1.77 -21.42
N ALA A 590 1.61 -2.64 -20.50
CA ALA A 590 0.49 -3.56 -20.71
C ALA A 590 -0.89 -2.88 -20.85
N TRP A 591 -1.02 -1.63 -20.41
CA TRP A 591 -2.25 -0.83 -20.58
C TRP A 591 -2.26 -0.01 -21.85
N LEU A 592 -1.16 -0.01 -22.59
CA LEU A 592 -0.95 0.71 -23.84
C LEU A 592 -0.98 -0.26 -25.04
N ARG A 593 -1.34 0.29 -26.19
CA ARG A 593 -1.36 -0.42 -27.47
C ARG A 593 -0.53 0.32 -28.51
N ALA A 594 -0.08 -0.38 -29.53
CA ALA A 594 0.50 0.27 -30.71
C ALA A 594 -0.57 1.11 -31.42
N GLY A 595 -0.19 2.30 -31.88
CA GLY A 595 -1.12 3.28 -32.45
C GLY A 595 -1.75 4.18 -31.38
N ALA A 596 -3.03 4.45 -31.53
CA ALA A 596 -3.78 5.43 -30.75
C ALA A 596 -4.11 4.93 -29.34
N ASN A 597 -3.83 5.77 -28.32
CA ASN A 597 -4.16 5.56 -26.92
C ASN A 597 -4.88 6.78 -26.37
N GLN A 598 -6.09 6.58 -25.86
CA GLN A 598 -6.92 7.66 -25.33
C GLN A 598 -6.42 8.09 -23.96
N VAL A 599 -6.35 9.40 -23.74
CA VAL A 599 -6.06 10.03 -22.45
C VAL A 599 -7.20 10.96 -22.10
N LEU A 600 -7.74 10.80 -20.89
CA LEU A 600 -8.72 11.70 -20.31
C LEU A 600 -8.15 12.26 -19.01
N ILE A 601 -8.26 13.58 -18.83
CA ILE A 601 -7.75 14.29 -17.65
C ILE A 601 -8.90 15.13 -17.09
N LEU A 602 -9.26 14.93 -15.84
CA LEU A 602 -10.09 15.85 -15.09
C LEU A 602 -9.19 16.79 -14.30
N ASP A 603 -9.29 18.11 -14.54
CA ASP A 603 -8.58 19.11 -13.75
C ASP A 603 -9.58 20.06 -13.05
N LEU A 604 -9.43 20.18 -11.73
CA LEU A 604 -10.36 20.95 -10.89
C LEU A 604 -10.12 22.45 -10.94
N HIS A 605 -8.94 22.91 -11.40
CA HIS A 605 -8.50 24.31 -11.30
C HIS A 605 -8.10 24.94 -12.63
N ARG A 606 -8.07 24.16 -13.71
CA ARG A 606 -7.68 24.69 -15.02
C ARG A 606 -8.87 24.98 -15.92
N LEU A 607 -8.82 26.12 -16.57
CA LEU A 607 -9.73 26.49 -17.66
C LEU A 607 -9.06 26.25 -19.03
N GLN A 608 -7.76 26.45 -19.11
CA GLN A 608 -6.97 26.29 -20.32
C GLN A 608 -6.31 24.90 -20.35
N PRO A 609 -6.28 24.26 -21.52
CA PRO A 609 -5.65 22.95 -21.66
C PRO A 609 -4.15 22.99 -21.44
N GLY A 610 -3.58 21.90 -20.94
CA GLY A 610 -2.14 21.64 -20.79
C GLY A 610 -1.62 20.72 -21.88
N LEU A 611 -0.30 20.55 -21.92
CA LEU A 611 0.35 19.52 -22.70
C LEU A 611 0.42 18.20 -21.91
N VAL A 612 0.30 17.10 -22.64
CA VAL A 612 0.64 15.76 -22.15
C VAL A 612 1.99 15.40 -22.74
N ARG A 613 2.98 15.13 -21.87
CA ARG A 613 4.37 14.83 -22.23
C ARG A 613 4.80 13.52 -21.61
N CYS A 614 5.84 12.90 -22.21
CA CYS A 614 6.52 11.77 -21.65
C CYS A 614 7.66 12.23 -20.71
N ALA A 615 7.76 11.66 -19.51
CA ALA A 615 8.91 11.81 -18.62
C ALA A 615 9.76 10.53 -18.59
N ASP A 616 11.05 10.65 -18.24
CA ASP A 616 11.96 9.50 -18.17
C ASP A 616 11.87 8.69 -16.87
N GLY A 617 10.98 9.04 -15.96
CA GLY A 617 10.73 8.40 -14.67
C GLY A 617 9.96 9.33 -13.74
N LEU A 618 9.96 9.02 -12.45
CA LEU A 618 9.41 9.92 -11.43
C LEU A 618 10.12 11.28 -11.50
N VAL A 619 9.36 12.33 -11.74
CA VAL A 619 9.85 13.71 -11.74
C VAL A 619 9.47 14.33 -10.39
N PRO A 620 10.45 14.61 -9.51
CA PRO A 620 10.16 15.31 -8.26
C PRO A 620 9.93 16.80 -8.51
N THR A 621 9.19 17.44 -7.62
CA THR A 621 9.14 18.92 -7.57
C THR A 621 10.56 19.47 -7.44
N PRO A 622 10.96 20.49 -8.19
CA PRO A 622 12.24 21.16 -7.96
C PRO A 622 12.29 21.65 -6.52
N ALA A 623 13.37 21.32 -5.80
CA ALA A 623 13.55 21.71 -4.40
C ALA A 623 13.53 23.25 -4.28
N THR A 624 12.40 23.81 -3.88
CA THR A 624 12.32 25.19 -3.40
C THR A 624 12.74 25.15 -1.95
N GLN A 625 13.98 25.50 -1.66
CA GLN A 625 14.67 25.60 -0.37
C GLN A 625 14.42 24.46 0.67
N PRO A 626 15.43 23.99 1.39
CA PRO A 626 15.25 22.88 2.33
C PRO A 626 14.33 23.29 3.46
N VAL A 627 13.12 22.79 3.46
CA VAL A 627 12.27 22.75 4.65
C VAL A 627 12.88 21.65 5.55
N ALA A 628 13.17 21.97 6.80
CA ALA A 628 13.66 21.00 7.76
C ALA A 628 12.76 19.75 7.75
N SER A 629 13.38 18.60 7.55
CA SER A 629 12.67 17.31 7.54
C SER A 629 11.88 17.17 8.85
N LEU A 630 10.57 17.02 8.76
CA LEU A 630 9.78 16.60 9.91
C LEU A 630 10.28 15.21 10.33
N PRO A 631 10.51 14.95 11.64
CA PRO A 631 10.90 13.63 12.11
C PRO A 631 9.83 12.60 11.70
N SER A 632 10.27 11.41 11.31
CA SER A 632 9.35 10.31 10.97
C SER A 632 8.47 9.99 12.19
N PRO A 633 7.28 9.39 12.01
CA PRO A 633 6.48 8.92 13.14
C PRO A 633 7.25 7.99 14.09
N GLN A 634 8.23 7.25 13.59
CA GLN A 634 9.15 6.44 14.41
C GLN A 634 10.17 7.28 15.19
N ASP A 635 10.63 8.40 14.65
CA ASP A 635 11.56 9.29 15.36
C ASP A 635 10.85 10.06 16.49
N ARG A 636 9.54 10.34 16.34
CA ARG A 636 8.68 10.88 17.40
C ARG A 636 8.34 9.86 18.49
N ALA A 637 8.47 8.57 18.19
CA ALA A 637 8.27 7.49 19.16
C ALA A 637 9.48 7.26 20.09
N CYS A 638 10.63 7.92 19.84
CA CYS A 638 11.85 7.86 20.66
C CYS A 638 12.02 9.05 21.61
N THR A 639 11.16 10.04 21.60
CA THR A 639 11.06 11.10 22.62
C THR A 639 9.78 10.91 23.43
#